data_c45082ea1e5b0f40f4c5d081c980f0c3
#
_entry.id   c45082ea1e5b0f40f4c5d081c980f0c3
#
_cell.length_a   1.000
_cell.length_b   1.000
_cell.length_c   1.000
_cell.angle_alpha   90.00
_cell.angle_beta   90.00
_cell.angle_gamma   90.00
#
_symmetry.space_group_name_H-M   'P 1'
#
loop_
_entity.id
_entity.type
_entity.pdbx_description
1 polymer ?
#
loop_
_entity_poly.entity_id
_entity_poly.type
_entity_poly.pdbx_seq_one_letter_code
_entity_poly.pdbx_strand_id
1 'polypeptide(L)'
;MICHYFKIAFRNLLKYKTQSIISIIGLAIGFTCFAFATLWIHYEMTYDKSYKDAERLYLLYTPSVYMSSGFSTQLSYTISEILKQDYPEVEESCAFFYWHGYELKSEEKTKNVTLMEMDSSFISMFQANLLNGNMDFMHDNKQIALTEKTALNLFGTTGVLGKEVKLDDQPKTVCAVLKGLDHSSLNFDVCGFGADFQNYKKIDGYLLFHTVIKLQKGVMPEAFQQKLTNATGPQSARLRDLRLMPLSEYHRSEINVDRDIKFYYLILFSIAGGLVILCSLFNYLSLFITRLRLRSRELGIRKTCGASAIGLWGMLASEYLLMIVSSGLVGFSMIELLLPAFRRISGIEGNIYSESFLYLLGLALLSLLLLIPFIGRYSGKNNNCYQQKPFLIRKCGILLQLFIGILFIFCVSILMKQIYYLTDTDLGWDRKNRASFRLFYPRDNRSAVADKIARMPYVEKVLKERIGLMPATVVMSYGIVDWPDKPDSIRSLDFMVYEGDKELANFYQLKLLEGDMLEPGDTAQVLLNETAAKILGLRHPVGQQIANADDKGRHILTIKGVLKDYKLAPPTMPTKPSLFIQRQKDRQSLWMPLIKYQNGKWNELKQSVDTLFAREFPDVKYELVKVQEVYDEYLQSEYLLLKLLSFVSIVCILISAFGVFSLVTLSCEQRRKEIAIRKVNGAQIGDILSMFAREYIYILIIASVIAFPIGYVLMKQWLQSYVEQTSIDAWIYLVIFAGIAFIIAICIGWRVWQAARQNPAEVIKNE
;
A
#
# COMPACT_ATOMS: atom_id res chain seq x y z
N MET A 1 -33.11 -28.43 27.53
CA MET A 1 -33.16 -28.59 26.06
C MET A 1 -31.88 -28.11 25.36
N ILE A 2 -31.39 -26.90 25.63
CA ILE A 2 -30.19 -26.36 24.98
C ILE A 2 -28.95 -27.24 25.16
N CYS A 3 -28.64 -27.68 26.42
CA CYS A 3 -27.51 -28.59 26.65
C CYS A 3 -27.61 -29.92 25.88
N HIS A 4 -28.82 -30.42 25.67
CA HIS A 4 -29.03 -31.62 24.88
C HIS A 4 -28.72 -31.38 23.38
N TYR A 5 -29.11 -30.24 22.84
CA TYR A 5 -28.78 -29.86 21.45
C TYR A 5 -27.26 -29.71 21.26
N PHE A 6 -26.57 -29.08 22.20
CA PHE A 6 -25.10 -28.97 22.16
C PHE A 6 -24.40 -30.33 22.21
N LYS A 7 -24.87 -31.26 23.08
CA LYS A 7 -24.33 -32.61 23.13
C LYS A 7 -24.49 -33.38 21.83
N ILE A 8 -25.64 -33.24 21.17
CA ILE A 8 -25.91 -33.85 19.87
C ILE A 8 -25.02 -33.20 18.81
N ALA A 9 -24.91 -31.86 18.79
CA ALA A 9 -24.07 -31.11 17.87
C ALA A 9 -22.59 -31.54 17.97
N PHE A 10 -22.05 -31.62 19.18
CA PHE A 10 -20.68 -32.05 19.42
C PHE A 10 -20.41 -33.49 18.95
N ARG A 11 -21.36 -34.42 19.24
CA ARG A 11 -21.25 -35.82 18.79
C ARG A 11 -21.29 -35.93 17.26
N ASN A 12 -22.04 -35.08 16.58
CA ASN A 12 -22.08 -35.02 15.12
C ASN A 12 -20.79 -34.47 14.52
N LEU A 13 -20.17 -33.47 15.14
CA LEU A 13 -18.85 -32.98 14.74
C LEU A 13 -17.80 -34.07 14.78
N LEU A 14 -17.79 -34.86 15.86
CA LEU A 14 -16.86 -35.99 16.03
C LEU A 14 -17.16 -37.14 15.07
N LYS A 15 -18.42 -37.38 14.69
CA LYS A 15 -18.79 -38.42 13.72
C LYS A 15 -18.23 -38.13 12.33
N TYR A 16 -18.21 -36.85 11.90
CA TYR A 16 -17.71 -36.40 10.59
C TYR A 16 -16.39 -35.62 10.71
N LYS A 17 -15.40 -36.18 11.43
CA LYS A 17 -14.14 -35.50 11.83
C LYS A 17 -13.46 -34.75 10.69
N THR A 18 -13.17 -35.42 9.58
CA THR A 18 -12.42 -34.84 8.46
C THR A 18 -13.11 -33.61 7.88
N GLN A 19 -14.43 -33.72 7.63
CA GLN A 19 -15.20 -32.62 7.04
C GLN A 19 -15.37 -31.46 8.02
N SER A 20 -15.53 -31.76 9.32
CA SER A 20 -15.63 -30.74 10.37
C SER A 20 -14.33 -29.96 10.51
N ILE A 21 -13.19 -30.64 10.55
CA ILE A 21 -11.86 -30.00 10.62
C ILE A 21 -11.62 -29.12 9.42
N ILE A 22 -11.86 -29.61 8.20
CA ILE A 22 -11.71 -28.84 6.96
C ILE A 22 -12.59 -27.58 6.97
N SER A 23 -13.85 -27.72 7.42
CA SER A 23 -14.78 -26.59 7.50
C SER A 23 -14.34 -25.56 8.55
N ILE A 24 -13.87 -26.00 9.71
CA ILE A 24 -13.37 -25.12 10.78
C ILE A 24 -12.15 -24.35 10.29
N ILE A 25 -11.18 -25.03 9.70
CA ILE A 25 -9.97 -24.39 9.18
C ILE A 25 -10.31 -23.42 8.06
N GLY A 26 -11.14 -23.84 7.10
CA GLY A 26 -11.51 -22.98 5.97
C GLY A 26 -12.27 -21.71 6.39
N LEU A 27 -13.19 -21.82 7.36
CA LEU A 27 -13.88 -20.66 7.92
C LEU A 27 -12.95 -19.79 8.77
N ALA A 28 -12.04 -20.39 9.55
CA ALA A 28 -11.08 -19.66 10.36
C ALA A 28 -10.13 -18.81 9.52
N ILE A 29 -9.59 -19.39 8.44
CA ILE A 29 -8.74 -18.68 7.48
C ILE A 29 -9.54 -17.54 6.81
N GLY A 30 -10.76 -17.83 6.35
CA GLY A 30 -11.62 -16.81 5.74
C GLY A 30 -11.96 -15.67 6.69
N PHE A 31 -12.27 -15.98 7.95
CA PHE A 31 -12.54 -14.99 9.00
C PHE A 31 -11.28 -14.12 9.28
N THR A 32 -10.12 -14.74 9.44
CA THR A 32 -8.87 -14.02 9.68
C THR A 32 -8.54 -13.05 8.53
N CYS A 33 -8.66 -13.51 7.30
CA CYS A 33 -8.42 -12.67 6.13
C CYS A 33 -9.40 -11.49 6.06
N PHE A 34 -10.69 -11.75 6.28
CA PHE A 34 -11.73 -10.73 6.31
C PHE A 34 -11.52 -9.73 7.46
N ALA A 35 -11.18 -10.22 8.66
CA ALA A 35 -10.95 -9.36 9.82
C ALA A 35 -9.78 -8.40 9.57
N PHE A 36 -8.63 -8.88 9.08
CA PHE A 36 -7.50 -8.02 8.78
C PHE A 36 -7.81 -6.99 7.69
N ALA A 37 -8.49 -7.40 6.63
CA ALA A 37 -8.85 -6.50 5.56
C ALA A 37 -9.80 -5.39 6.02
N THR A 38 -10.81 -5.75 6.82
CA THR A 38 -11.82 -4.80 7.34
C THR A 38 -11.23 -3.88 8.41
N LEU A 39 -10.39 -4.42 9.29
CA LEU A 39 -9.67 -3.64 10.30
C LEU A 39 -8.77 -2.59 9.65
N TRP A 40 -8.03 -2.98 8.62
CA TRP A 40 -7.11 -2.04 7.96
C TRP A 40 -7.87 -0.91 7.27
N ILE A 41 -8.88 -1.23 6.45
CA ILE A 41 -9.63 -0.16 5.79
C ILE A 41 -10.37 0.73 6.79
N HIS A 42 -10.88 0.17 7.89
CA HIS A 42 -11.53 0.96 8.95
C HIS A 42 -10.52 1.91 9.61
N TYR A 43 -9.33 1.40 9.93
CA TYR A 43 -8.24 2.20 10.49
C TYR A 43 -7.88 3.37 9.56
N GLU A 44 -7.65 3.12 8.28
CA GLU A 44 -7.33 4.16 7.31
C GLU A 44 -8.48 5.18 7.08
N MET A 45 -9.72 4.73 7.18
CA MET A 45 -10.89 5.61 7.02
C MET A 45 -11.16 6.50 8.23
N THR A 46 -10.55 6.22 9.38
CA THR A 46 -10.74 6.99 10.62
C THR A 46 -9.64 8.00 10.90
N TYR A 47 -8.60 8.07 10.04
CA TYR A 47 -7.55 9.08 10.13
C TYR A 47 -8.13 10.50 10.13
N ASP A 48 -7.53 11.39 10.93
CA ASP A 48 -7.82 12.82 11.02
C ASP A 48 -9.29 13.17 11.37
N LYS A 49 -10.08 12.20 11.87
CA LYS A 49 -11.47 12.41 12.28
C LYS A 49 -11.65 12.72 13.76
N SER A 50 -10.62 12.55 14.57
CA SER A 50 -10.67 12.72 16.03
C SER A 50 -10.60 14.17 16.47
N TYR A 51 -10.28 15.10 15.58
CA TYR A 51 -10.18 16.51 15.91
C TYR A 51 -11.54 17.15 16.18
N LYS A 52 -11.57 18.08 17.12
CA LYS A 52 -12.74 18.94 17.31
C LYS A 52 -12.94 19.78 16.05
N ASP A 53 -14.17 19.81 15.56
CA ASP A 53 -14.51 20.52 14.33
C ASP A 53 -13.77 19.99 13.06
N ALA A 54 -13.39 18.70 13.00
CA ALA A 54 -12.66 18.10 11.87
C ALA A 54 -13.31 18.39 10.51
N GLU A 55 -14.64 18.52 10.47
CA GLU A 55 -15.41 18.84 9.27
C GLU A 55 -15.14 20.25 8.71
N ARG A 56 -14.54 21.15 9.53
CA ARG A 56 -14.22 22.53 9.16
C ARG A 56 -12.74 22.76 8.88
N LEU A 57 -11.89 21.71 9.02
CA LEU A 57 -10.46 21.79 8.80
C LEU A 57 -10.13 21.41 7.35
N TYR A 58 -9.42 22.29 6.65
CA TYR A 58 -9.01 22.12 5.26
C TYR A 58 -7.53 22.33 5.10
N LEU A 59 -6.86 21.34 4.52
CA LEU A 59 -5.48 21.47 4.05
C LEU A 59 -5.49 22.17 2.68
N LEU A 60 -4.57 23.12 2.52
CA LEU A 60 -4.40 23.82 1.25
C LEU A 60 -3.35 23.13 0.39
N TYR A 61 -3.59 23.11 -0.92
CA TYR A 61 -2.67 22.59 -1.91
C TYR A 61 -2.77 23.37 -3.22
N THR A 62 -1.74 23.24 -4.04
CA THR A 62 -1.65 23.92 -5.34
C THR A 62 -1.13 22.95 -6.42
N PRO A 63 -1.48 23.15 -7.71
CA PRO A 63 -0.84 22.41 -8.78
C PRO A 63 0.68 22.55 -8.74
N SER A 64 1.39 21.46 -8.96
CA SER A 64 2.85 21.44 -8.96
C SER A 64 3.39 20.45 -9.98
N VAL A 65 4.24 20.93 -10.85
CA VAL A 65 4.94 20.08 -11.83
C VAL A 65 6.05 19.22 -11.19
N TYR A 66 6.45 19.56 -9.97
CA TYR A 66 7.55 18.88 -9.26
C TYR A 66 7.11 17.60 -8.56
N MET A 67 5.86 17.56 -8.08
CA MET A 67 5.35 16.44 -7.32
C MET A 67 4.81 15.35 -8.22
N SER A 68 4.95 14.10 -7.79
CA SER A 68 4.44 12.93 -8.51
C SER A 68 2.91 12.92 -8.63
N SER A 69 2.22 13.52 -7.66
CA SER A 69 0.76 13.70 -7.67
C SER A 69 0.27 14.80 -8.62
N GLY A 70 1.17 15.64 -9.15
CA GLY A 70 0.81 16.87 -9.86
C GLY A 70 0.38 18.02 -8.95
N PHE A 71 0.44 17.84 -7.62
CA PHE A 71 0.03 18.83 -6.62
C PHE A 71 1.04 18.90 -5.48
N SER A 72 1.13 20.06 -4.81
CA SER A 72 1.96 20.29 -3.64
C SER A 72 1.13 20.89 -2.52
N THR A 73 1.36 20.40 -1.30
CA THR A 73 0.86 21.00 -0.07
C THR A 73 1.84 22.02 0.53
N GLN A 74 3.03 22.15 -0.07
CA GLN A 74 4.04 23.12 0.36
C GLN A 74 3.75 24.48 -0.25
N LEU A 75 3.47 25.45 0.62
CA LEU A 75 3.08 26.81 0.28
C LEU A 75 4.03 27.84 0.94
N SER A 76 3.93 29.09 0.50
CA SER A 76 4.56 30.20 1.21
C SER A 76 3.84 30.49 2.53
N TYR A 77 4.58 30.85 3.57
CA TYR A 77 4.00 31.24 4.85
C TYR A 77 3.01 32.41 4.74
N THR A 78 3.27 33.34 3.82
CA THR A 78 2.43 34.50 3.55
C THR A 78 0.99 34.13 3.19
N ILE A 79 0.73 32.94 2.63
CA ILE A 79 -0.62 32.47 2.33
C ILE A 79 -1.45 32.31 3.59
N SER A 80 -0.86 31.74 4.67
CA SER A 80 -1.53 31.59 5.96
C SER A 80 -1.92 32.96 6.56
N GLU A 81 -1.02 33.93 6.48
CA GLU A 81 -1.28 35.29 6.97
C GLU A 81 -2.37 36.00 6.16
N ILE A 82 -2.30 35.98 4.82
CA ILE A 82 -3.30 36.60 3.93
C ILE A 82 -4.69 36.03 4.21
N LEU A 83 -4.81 34.71 4.27
CA LEU A 83 -6.09 34.04 4.48
C LEU A 83 -6.72 34.42 5.83
N LYS A 84 -5.90 34.55 6.87
CA LYS A 84 -6.36 34.92 8.21
C LYS A 84 -6.77 36.40 8.30
N GLN A 85 -6.07 37.29 7.58
CA GLN A 85 -6.27 38.73 7.66
C GLN A 85 -7.38 39.24 6.72
N ASP A 86 -7.38 38.72 5.46
CA ASP A 86 -8.20 39.30 4.40
C ASP A 86 -9.51 38.53 4.16
N TYR A 87 -9.67 37.33 4.76
CA TYR A 87 -10.81 36.46 4.52
C TYR A 87 -11.57 36.15 5.80
N PRO A 88 -12.67 36.87 6.10
CA PRO A 88 -13.45 36.68 7.33
C PRO A 88 -14.13 35.30 7.43
N GLU A 89 -14.21 34.55 6.33
CA GLU A 89 -14.68 33.17 6.31
C GLU A 89 -13.71 32.21 7.00
N VAL A 90 -12.42 32.59 7.16
CA VAL A 90 -11.40 31.81 7.85
C VAL A 90 -11.41 32.16 9.33
N GLU A 91 -11.77 31.21 10.19
CA GLU A 91 -11.76 31.36 11.66
C GLU A 91 -10.32 31.37 12.18
N GLU A 92 -9.51 30.39 11.71
CA GLU A 92 -8.10 30.27 12.03
C GLU A 92 -7.32 29.71 10.83
N SER A 93 -6.04 30.07 10.76
CA SER A 93 -5.07 29.52 9.82
C SER A 93 -3.80 29.18 10.57
N CYS A 94 -3.20 28.03 10.29
CA CYS A 94 -1.88 27.66 10.81
C CYS A 94 -0.97 27.17 9.71
N ALA A 95 0.32 27.52 9.85
CA ALA A 95 1.40 27.04 9.00
C ALA A 95 2.40 26.24 9.81
N PHE A 96 2.88 25.15 9.24
CA PHE A 96 3.85 24.26 9.88
C PHE A 96 4.67 23.56 8.82
N PHE A 97 5.82 23.00 9.20
CA PHE A 97 6.60 22.09 8.36
C PHE A 97 7.36 21.05 9.20
N TYR A 98 7.81 19.98 8.53
CA TYR A 98 8.48 18.86 9.17
C TYR A 98 9.91 18.72 8.73
N TRP A 99 10.73 18.25 9.68
CA TRP A 99 12.04 17.70 9.42
C TRP A 99 12.08 16.25 9.84
N HIS A 100 12.22 15.34 8.89
CA HIS A 100 12.33 13.91 9.16
C HIS A 100 13.79 13.50 9.37
N GLY A 101 13.98 12.46 10.21
CA GLY A 101 15.30 11.85 10.40
C GLY A 101 16.23 12.58 11.36
N TYR A 102 15.72 13.53 12.15
CA TYR A 102 16.46 14.09 13.27
C TYR A 102 16.72 13.04 14.33
N GLU A 103 17.89 13.08 14.95
CA GLU A 103 18.23 12.18 16.04
C GLU A 103 18.05 12.86 17.37
N LEU A 104 17.25 12.26 18.22
CA LEU A 104 17.09 12.66 19.60
C LEU A 104 17.83 11.69 20.50
N LYS A 105 18.90 12.19 21.17
CA LYS A 105 19.71 11.43 22.12
C LYS A 105 19.39 11.85 23.55
N SER A 106 19.07 10.89 24.38
CA SER A 106 19.14 11.00 25.85
C SER A 106 20.42 10.32 26.34
N GLU A 107 20.70 10.35 27.66
CA GLU A 107 21.85 9.67 28.26
C GLU A 107 21.88 8.16 27.95
N GLU A 108 20.72 7.50 27.85
CA GLU A 108 20.62 6.05 27.72
C GLU A 108 20.16 5.58 26.34
N LYS A 109 19.44 6.40 25.58
CA LYS A 109 18.78 5.98 24.35
C LYS A 109 18.89 7.03 23.24
N THR A 110 18.89 6.52 22.04
CA THR A 110 18.84 7.31 20.82
C THR A 110 17.63 6.90 19.97
N LYS A 111 16.90 7.86 19.42
CA LYS A 111 15.75 7.65 18.55
C LYS A 111 15.76 8.62 17.37
N ASN A 112 15.46 8.13 16.17
CA ASN A 112 15.11 9.01 15.04
C ASN A 112 13.71 9.57 15.26
N VAL A 113 13.57 10.88 15.09
CA VAL A 113 12.35 11.64 15.38
C VAL A 113 11.99 12.55 14.22
N THR A 114 10.69 12.85 14.13
CA THR A 114 10.17 13.92 13.28
C THR A 114 10.05 15.19 14.11
N LEU A 115 10.82 16.20 13.75
CA LEU A 115 10.72 17.54 14.31
C LEU A 115 9.66 18.32 13.54
N MET A 116 8.67 18.88 14.23
CA MET A 116 7.70 19.83 13.66
C MET A 116 7.99 21.24 14.18
N GLU A 117 8.10 22.16 13.26
CA GLU A 117 8.08 23.59 13.54
C GLU A 117 6.75 24.18 13.11
N MET A 118 6.07 24.92 13.99
CA MET A 118 4.69 25.35 13.79
C MET A 118 4.44 26.74 14.37
N ASP A 119 3.39 27.39 13.92
CA ASP A 119 2.87 28.55 14.60
C ASP A 119 1.97 28.18 15.81
N SER A 120 1.67 29.16 16.69
CA SER A 120 0.91 28.92 17.91
C SER A 120 -0.53 28.47 17.65
N SER A 121 -1.10 28.79 16.50
CA SER A 121 -2.45 28.40 16.10
C SER A 121 -2.60 26.87 15.94
N PHE A 122 -1.50 26.16 15.66
CA PHE A 122 -1.52 24.69 15.51
C PHE A 122 -2.02 24.00 16.79
N ILE A 123 -1.50 24.41 17.94
CA ILE A 123 -1.84 23.77 19.23
C ILE A 123 -3.32 23.93 19.56
N SER A 124 -3.89 25.11 19.31
CA SER A 124 -5.31 25.37 19.54
C SER A 124 -6.20 24.63 18.54
N MET A 125 -5.83 24.63 17.26
CA MET A 125 -6.60 23.99 16.19
C MET A 125 -6.66 22.47 16.32
N PHE A 126 -5.53 21.83 16.64
CA PHE A 126 -5.39 20.37 16.68
C PHE A 126 -5.48 19.78 18.09
N GLN A 127 -5.69 20.62 19.12
CA GLN A 127 -5.75 20.17 20.51
C GLN A 127 -4.52 19.32 20.92
N ALA A 128 -3.35 19.68 20.41
CA ALA A 128 -2.09 19.15 20.88
C ALA A 128 -1.81 19.67 22.30
N ASN A 129 -2.68 19.29 23.24
CA ASN A 129 -2.74 19.86 24.58
C ASN A 129 -1.42 19.63 25.33
N LEU A 130 -1.03 20.67 26.03
CA LEU A 130 0.07 20.62 26.98
C LEU A 130 -0.31 19.70 28.14
N LEU A 131 0.39 18.59 28.31
CA LEU A 131 0.23 17.69 29.45
C LEU A 131 1.01 18.23 30.67
N ASN A 132 2.24 18.66 30.44
CA ASN A 132 3.12 19.22 31.46
C ASN A 132 4.06 20.26 30.84
N GLY A 133 4.45 21.27 31.62
CA GLY A 133 5.47 22.27 31.22
C GLY A 133 4.88 23.58 30.74
N ASN A 134 5.60 24.27 29.87
CA ASN A 134 5.24 25.60 29.34
C ASN A 134 5.44 25.67 27.81
N MET A 135 5.13 26.82 27.23
CA MET A 135 5.17 27.05 25.79
C MET A 135 6.50 27.70 25.30
N ASP A 136 7.56 27.68 26.11
CA ASP A 136 8.82 28.34 25.79
C ASP A 136 9.48 27.78 24.52
N PHE A 137 9.19 26.51 24.18
CA PHE A 137 9.66 25.89 22.94
C PHE A 137 9.14 26.61 21.66
N MET A 138 8.17 27.48 21.77
CA MET A 138 7.67 28.30 20.65
C MET A 138 8.49 29.57 20.42
N HIS A 139 9.37 29.92 21.34
CA HIS A 139 10.09 31.21 21.33
C HIS A 139 11.58 31.06 21.55
N ASP A 140 12.04 29.99 22.16
CA ASP A 140 13.47 29.73 22.47
C ASP A 140 13.94 28.45 21.76
N ASN A 141 14.93 28.62 20.88
CA ASN A 141 15.48 27.50 20.12
C ASN A 141 16.27 26.49 20.97
N LYS A 142 16.58 26.80 22.21
CA LYS A 142 17.24 25.89 23.16
C LYS A 142 16.23 24.94 23.81
N GLN A 143 14.96 25.24 23.70
CA GLN A 143 13.88 24.47 24.32
C GLN A 143 13.09 23.67 23.29
N ILE A 144 12.65 22.48 23.70
CA ILE A 144 11.82 21.60 22.88
C ILE A 144 10.68 21.02 23.70
N ALA A 145 9.60 20.68 23.00
CA ALA A 145 8.52 19.85 23.54
C ALA A 145 8.58 18.44 22.94
N LEU A 146 8.34 17.45 23.78
CA LEU A 146 8.24 16.04 23.34
C LEU A 146 6.78 15.62 23.33
N THR A 147 6.40 14.71 22.41
CA THR A 147 5.14 14.03 22.56
C THR A 147 5.19 13.01 23.72
N GLU A 148 4.05 12.73 24.35
CA GLU A 148 3.93 11.72 25.40
C GLU A 148 4.57 10.38 25.00
N LYS A 149 4.29 9.92 23.77
CA LYS A 149 4.85 8.69 23.20
C LYS A 149 6.37 8.74 23.12
N THR A 150 6.92 9.85 22.72
CA THR A 150 8.39 10.03 22.62
C THR A 150 9.03 10.12 24.00
N ALA A 151 8.42 10.83 24.95
CA ALA A 151 8.90 10.89 26.33
C ALA A 151 8.90 9.48 27.00
N LEU A 152 7.83 8.72 26.85
CA LEU A 152 7.75 7.34 27.36
C LEU A 152 8.79 6.42 26.70
N ASN A 153 9.00 6.51 25.40
CA ASN A 153 9.97 5.68 24.68
C ASN A 153 11.44 5.96 25.09
N LEU A 154 11.79 7.23 25.29
CA LEU A 154 13.14 7.63 25.63
C LEU A 154 13.44 7.48 27.13
N PHE A 155 12.51 7.88 27.98
CA PHE A 155 12.75 8.01 29.41
C PHE A 155 11.91 7.04 30.27
N GLY A 156 10.96 6.33 29.68
CA GLY A 156 10.03 5.46 30.42
C GLY A 156 8.99 6.21 31.26
N THR A 157 8.98 7.55 31.24
CA THR A 157 8.09 8.41 32.02
C THR A 157 7.79 9.71 31.28
N THR A 158 6.67 10.35 31.60
CA THR A 158 6.30 11.69 31.12
C THR A 158 6.87 12.83 31.99
N GLY A 159 7.46 12.50 33.16
CA GLY A 159 8.11 13.45 34.04
C GLY A 159 9.52 13.85 33.57
N VAL A 160 9.63 14.50 32.42
CA VAL A 160 10.91 14.77 31.73
C VAL A 160 11.27 16.25 31.64
N LEU A 161 10.50 17.13 32.30
CA LEU A 161 10.75 18.57 32.28
C LEU A 161 12.14 18.92 32.85
N GLY A 162 12.85 19.81 32.17
CA GLY A 162 14.18 20.26 32.55
C GLY A 162 15.32 19.28 32.18
N LYS A 163 15.00 18.10 31.63
CA LYS A 163 16.04 17.19 31.17
C LYS A 163 16.71 17.71 29.91
N GLU A 164 18.04 17.56 29.88
CA GLU A 164 18.81 17.84 28.69
C GLU A 164 18.81 16.66 27.72
N VAL A 165 18.67 16.96 26.45
CA VAL A 165 18.74 16.01 25.32
C VAL A 165 19.56 16.63 24.21
N LYS A 166 20.06 15.83 23.30
CA LYS A 166 20.72 16.34 22.08
C LYS A 166 19.81 16.04 20.89
N LEU A 167 19.42 17.09 20.19
CA LEU A 167 18.72 17.00 18.90
C LEU A 167 19.72 17.30 17.79
N ASP A 168 20.09 16.29 17.01
CA ASP A 168 21.22 16.36 16.04
C ASP A 168 22.47 16.98 16.63
N ASP A 169 22.90 16.44 17.79
CA ASP A 169 24.06 16.88 18.59
C ASP A 169 23.95 18.30 19.18
N GLN A 170 22.87 19.02 18.91
CA GLN A 170 22.61 20.32 19.56
C GLN A 170 21.96 20.10 20.94
N PRO A 171 22.53 20.65 22.00
CA PRO A 171 21.92 20.52 23.32
C PRO A 171 20.59 21.29 23.38
N LYS A 172 19.55 20.61 23.85
CA LYS A 172 18.21 21.15 24.02
C LYS A 172 17.67 20.76 25.39
N THR A 173 16.84 21.60 25.96
CA THR A 173 16.13 21.31 27.22
C THR A 173 14.67 21.01 26.95
N VAL A 174 14.15 19.94 27.56
CA VAL A 174 12.72 19.60 27.45
C VAL A 174 11.94 20.53 28.37
N CYS A 175 11.15 21.45 27.79
CA CYS A 175 10.31 22.39 28.57
C CYS A 175 8.84 21.98 28.61
N ALA A 176 8.41 21.05 27.74
CA ALA A 176 7.03 20.62 27.69
C ALA A 176 6.86 19.17 27.25
N VAL A 177 5.74 18.56 27.67
CA VAL A 177 5.24 17.31 27.12
C VAL A 177 3.85 17.58 26.56
N LEU A 178 3.67 17.27 25.27
CA LEU A 178 2.44 17.45 24.54
C LEU A 178 1.72 16.12 24.38
N LYS A 179 0.38 16.16 24.38
CA LYS A 179 -0.40 15.05 23.88
C LYS A 179 -0.14 14.92 22.38
N GLY A 180 0.33 13.75 21.95
CA GLY A 180 0.51 13.47 20.53
C GLY A 180 -0.82 13.50 19.77
N LEU A 181 -0.73 13.70 18.46
CA LEU A 181 -1.88 13.60 17.56
C LEU A 181 -2.07 12.12 17.22
N ASP A 182 -2.90 11.44 18.00
CA ASP A 182 -3.19 10.03 17.75
C ASP A 182 -4.00 9.88 16.46
N HIS A 183 -3.59 8.94 15.62
CA HIS A 183 -4.30 8.58 14.40
C HIS A 183 -4.47 9.77 13.43
N SER A 184 -3.38 10.49 13.21
CA SER A 184 -3.30 11.71 12.41
C SER A 184 -2.25 11.61 11.32
N SER A 185 -2.54 12.23 10.17
CA SER A 185 -1.58 12.47 9.09
C SER A 185 -0.53 13.53 9.46
N LEU A 186 -0.77 14.31 10.52
CA LEU A 186 0.09 15.38 10.97
C LEU A 186 0.93 14.95 12.19
N ASN A 187 1.53 13.77 12.12
CA ASN A 187 2.32 13.23 13.22
C ASN A 187 3.67 13.87 13.38
N PHE A 188 4.07 14.08 14.64
CA PHE A 188 5.39 14.53 15.03
C PHE A 188 5.83 13.84 16.32
N ASP A 189 7.14 13.82 16.56
CA ASP A 189 7.75 13.31 17.81
C ASP A 189 8.19 14.44 18.73
N VAL A 190 8.69 15.53 18.13
CA VAL A 190 9.29 16.68 18.80
C VAL A 190 8.72 17.95 18.17
N CYS A 191 8.40 18.93 19.01
CA CYS A 191 8.17 20.31 18.59
C CYS A 191 9.29 21.19 19.08
N GLY A 192 9.70 22.14 18.26
CA GLY A 192 10.70 23.11 18.60
C GLY A 192 10.58 24.38 17.79
N PHE A 193 11.24 25.40 18.28
CA PHE A 193 11.43 26.64 17.55
C PHE A 193 12.78 26.57 16.84
N GLY A 194 12.76 26.56 15.53
CA GLY A 194 13.97 26.66 14.73
C GLY A 194 14.26 28.10 14.35
N ALA A 195 15.52 28.49 14.38
CA ALA A 195 15.94 29.76 13.77
C ALA A 195 15.51 29.84 12.29
N ASP A 196 15.45 28.69 11.66
CA ASP A 196 15.07 28.54 10.26
C ASP A 196 13.59 28.88 10.01
N PHE A 197 12.66 28.50 10.91
CA PHE A 197 11.24 28.88 10.79
C PHE A 197 11.07 30.39 10.63
N GLN A 198 11.72 31.19 11.47
CA GLN A 198 11.64 32.64 11.40
C GLN A 198 12.33 33.24 10.17
N ASN A 199 13.39 32.61 9.71
CA ASN A 199 14.09 33.03 8.49
C ASN A 199 13.25 32.73 7.25
N TYR A 200 12.70 31.53 7.13
CA TYR A 200 11.86 31.14 5.99
C TYR A 200 10.53 31.85 5.97
N LYS A 201 9.95 32.17 7.14
CA LYS A 201 8.75 32.99 7.28
C LYS A 201 8.88 34.34 6.58
N LYS A 202 10.07 34.95 6.61
CA LYS A 202 10.34 36.26 6.03
C LYS A 202 10.64 36.24 4.53
N ILE A 203 10.89 35.05 3.96
CA ILE A 203 11.21 34.90 2.54
C ILE A 203 9.92 34.67 1.77
N ASP A 204 9.43 35.69 1.12
CA ASP A 204 8.25 35.56 0.26
C ASP A 204 8.53 34.64 -0.92
N GLY A 205 7.59 33.74 -1.21
CA GLY A 205 7.71 32.76 -2.30
C GLY A 205 8.48 31.49 -1.95
N TYR A 206 9.02 31.35 -0.74
CA TYR A 206 9.66 30.10 -0.31
C TYR A 206 8.59 29.05 0.04
N LEU A 207 8.54 28.00 -0.74
CA LEU A 207 7.51 26.95 -0.63
C LEU A 207 7.99 25.84 0.30
N LEU A 208 7.69 25.93 1.57
CA LEU A 208 8.06 24.93 2.57
C LEU A 208 6.92 24.57 3.51
N PHE A 209 5.96 25.47 3.73
CA PHE A 209 4.96 25.34 4.78
C PHE A 209 3.72 24.62 4.29
N HIS A 210 3.26 23.66 5.08
CA HIS A 210 1.90 23.16 4.98
C HIS A 210 0.97 24.13 5.68
N THR A 211 -0.18 24.44 5.05
CA THR A 211 -1.16 25.36 5.61
C THR A 211 -2.49 24.67 5.78
N VAL A 212 -3.01 24.69 7.01
CA VAL A 212 -4.38 24.24 7.32
C VAL A 212 -5.19 25.42 7.78
N ILE A 213 -6.40 25.55 7.25
CA ILE A 213 -7.37 26.57 7.64
C ILE A 213 -8.58 25.94 8.31
N LYS A 214 -9.17 26.68 9.24
CA LYS A 214 -10.47 26.38 9.85
C LYS A 214 -11.49 27.36 9.34
N LEU A 215 -12.52 26.88 8.65
CA LEU A 215 -13.60 27.74 8.16
C LEU A 215 -14.60 28.07 9.27
N GLN A 216 -15.21 29.26 9.21
CA GLN A 216 -16.31 29.69 10.10
C GLN A 216 -17.51 28.75 9.96
N LYS A 217 -18.29 28.65 11.04
CA LYS A 217 -19.52 27.83 11.02
C LYS A 217 -20.50 28.35 9.97
N GLY A 218 -20.94 27.42 9.10
CA GLY A 218 -21.91 27.73 8.03
C GLY A 218 -21.32 28.23 6.73
N VAL A 219 -20.00 28.37 6.62
CA VAL A 219 -19.33 28.65 5.34
C VAL A 219 -19.28 27.37 4.52
N MET A 220 -19.75 27.46 3.27
CA MET A 220 -19.66 26.35 2.31
C MET A 220 -18.27 26.36 1.65
N PRO A 221 -17.53 25.23 1.70
CA PRO A 221 -16.15 25.17 1.18
C PRO A 221 -16.08 25.46 -0.32
N GLU A 222 -17.10 25.05 -1.11
CA GLU A 222 -17.17 25.28 -2.55
C GLU A 222 -17.31 26.78 -2.87
N ALA A 223 -18.11 27.51 -2.09
CA ALA A 223 -18.28 28.95 -2.25
C ALA A 223 -16.99 29.71 -1.90
N PHE A 224 -16.31 29.27 -0.83
CA PHE A 224 -15.01 29.82 -0.46
C PHE A 224 -13.94 29.52 -1.53
N GLN A 225 -13.92 28.30 -2.08
CA GLN A 225 -13.03 27.93 -3.20
C GLN A 225 -13.26 28.82 -4.42
N GLN A 226 -14.52 29.11 -4.79
CA GLN A 226 -14.83 30.02 -5.89
C GLN A 226 -14.35 31.45 -5.60
N LYS A 227 -14.45 31.92 -4.37
CA LYS A 227 -13.94 33.22 -3.95
C LYS A 227 -12.42 33.33 -4.12
N LEU A 228 -11.68 32.28 -3.75
CA LEU A 228 -10.21 32.22 -3.97
C LEU A 228 -9.89 32.22 -5.46
N THR A 229 -10.58 31.42 -6.27
CA THR A 229 -10.37 31.34 -7.72
C THR A 229 -10.62 32.67 -8.44
N ASN A 230 -11.56 33.47 -7.91
CA ASN A 230 -11.90 34.81 -8.44
C ASN A 230 -11.14 35.95 -7.72
N ALA A 231 -10.12 35.64 -6.92
CA ALA A 231 -9.37 36.65 -6.18
C ALA A 231 -8.76 37.69 -7.11
N THR A 232 -8.80 38.95 -6.68
CA THR A 232 -8.23 40.11 -7.39
C THR A 232 -7.21 40.81 -6.50
N GLY A 233 -6.24 41.52 -7.09
CA GLY A 233 -5.21 42.23 -6.35
C GLY A 233 -3.81 41.61 -6.50
N PRO A 234 -2.80 42.16 -5.80
CA PRO A 234 -1.38 41.83 -5.98
C PRO A 234 -1.05 40.35 -5.75
N GLN A 235 -1.74 39.70 -4.81
CA GLN A 235 -1.54 38.29 -4.43
C GLN A 235 -2.47 37.31 -5.17
N SER A 236 -3.31 37.82 -6.08
CA SER A 236 -4.36 37.04 -6.73
C SER A 236 -3.85 35.81 -7.49
N ALA A 237 -2.68 35.89 -8.11
CA ALA A 237 -2.11 34.78 -8.86
C ALA A 237 -1.88 33.53 -7.98
N ARG A 238 -1.40 33.73 -6.75
CA ARG A 238 -1.13 32.62 -5.80
C ARG A 238 -2.43 32.06 -5.21
N LEU A 239 -3.41 32.90 -4.97
CA LEU A 239 -4.70 32.50 -4.36
C LEU A 239 -5.59 31.73 -5.35
N ARG A 240 -5.57 32.09 -6.64
CA ARG A 240 -6.38 31.43 -7.69
C ARG A 240 -6.05 29.96 -7.88
N ASP A 241 -4.80 29.60 -7.69
CA ASP A 241 -4.31 28.23 -7.86
C ASP A 241 -4.49 27.37 -6.61
N LEU A 242 -4.83 28.00 -5.47
CA LEU A 242 -5.10 27.26 -4.23
C LEU A 242 -6.35 26.39 -4.35
N ARG A 243 -6.27 25.22 -3.78
CA ARG A 243 -7.37 24.27 -3.65
C ARG A 243 -7.51 23.85 -2.19
N LEU A 244 -8.76 23.57 -1.78
CA LEU A 244 -9.10 23.09 -0.46
C LEU A 244 -9.34 21.59 -0.49
N MET A 245 -8.79 20.89 0.49
CA MET A 245 -9.05 19.48 0.74
C MET A 245 -9.46 19.31 2.20
N PRO A 246 -10.59 18.64 2.50
CA PRO A 246 -10.90 18.27 3.88
C PRO A 246 -9.72 17.51 4.49
N LEU A 247 -9.27 17.91 5.68
CA LEU A 247 -8.10 17.26 6.31
C LEU A 247 -8.33 15.76 6.51
N SER A 248 -9.56 15.34 6.82
CA SER A 248 -9.96 13.93 6.95
C SER A 248 -9.83 13.11 5.65
N GLU A 249 -9.59 13.76 4.51
CA GLU A 249 -9.35 13.10 3.23
C GLU A 249 -7.86 13.08 2.84
N TYR A 250 -7.05 13.92 3.49
CA TYR A 250 -5.62 14.06 3.14
C TYR A 250 -4.88 12.73 3.23
N HIS A 251 -5.08 11.97 4.31
CA HIS A 251 -4.42 10.68 4.48
C HIS A 251 -4.70 9.71 3.33
N ARG A 252 -5.89 9.76 2.75
CA ARG A 252 -6.33 8.87 1.66
C ARG A 252 -6.02 9.40 0.27
N SER A 253 -5.64 10.67 0.16
CA SER A 253 -5.41 11.35 -1.11
C SER A 253 -4.07 10.93 -1.74
N GLU A 254 -3.97 11.08 -3.06
CA GLU A 254 -2.72 10.88 -3.80
C GLU A 254 -1.71 12.02 -3.57
N ILE A 255 -2.15 13.11 -2.94
CA ILE A 255 -1.30 14.27 -2.61
C ILE A 255 -0.41 13.96 -1.40
N ASN A 256 -0.84 13.04 -0.54
CA ASN A 256 -0.01 12.56 0.58
C ASN A 256 1.09 11.64 0.04
N VAL A 257 2.30 12.17 -0.10
CA VAL A 257 3.46 11.43 -0.61
C VAL A 257 4.09 10.49 0.41
N ASP A 258 3.81 10.68 1.70
CA ASP A 258 4.39 9.88 2.80
C ASP A 258 3.64 8.57 3.03
N ARG A 259 2.65 8.27 2.20
CA ARG A 259 1.82 7.10 2.35
C ARG A 259 2.45 5.84 1.74
N ASP A 260 2.56 4.78 2.53
CA ASP A 260 3.15 3.50 2.13
C ASP A 260 2.32 2.72 1.10
N ILE A 261 0.98 2.87 1.13
CA ILE A 261 0.07 2.15 0.22
C ILE A 261 -1.04 3.05 -0.33
N LYS A 262 -1.31 2.93 -1.61
CA LYS A 262 -2.42 3.63 -2.26
C LYS A 262 -3.76 3.15 -1.71
N PHE A 263 -4.64 4.07 -1.32
CA PHE A 263 -5.91 3.74 -0.64
C PHE A 263 -6.82 2.80 -1.45
N TYR A 264 -6.84 2.92 -2.76
CA TYR A 264 -7.64 2.01 -3.59
C TYR A 264 -7.14 0.56 -3.56
N TYR A 265 -5.85 0.30 -3.25
CA TYR A 265 -5.34 -1.06 -3.03
C TYR A 265 -5.89 -1.68 -1.74
N LEU A 266 -6.14 -0.86 -0.72
CA LEU A 266 -6.81 -1.31 0.50
C LEU A 266 -8.28 -1.65 0.26
N ILE A 267 -8.96 -0.86 -0.57
CA ILE A 267 -10.33 -1.19 -1.02
C ILE A 267 -10.33 -2.53 -1.75
N LEU A 268 -9.40 -2.76 -2.68
CA LEU A 268 -9.27 -4.03 -3.38
C LEU A 268 -9.01 -5.20 -2.42
N PHE A 269 -8.12 -5.00 -1.44
CA PHE A 269 -7.83 -6.00 -0.41
C PHE A 269 -9.06 -6.30 0.46
N SER A 270 -9.85 -5.29 0.80
CA SER A 270 -11.08 -5.44 1.58
C SER A 270 -12.17 -6.20 0.80
N ILE A 271 -12.34 -5.89 -0.47
CA ILE A 271 -13.22 -6.64 -1.37
C ILE A 271 -12.75 -8.09 -1.46
N ALA A 272 -11.45 -8.32 -1.61
CA ALA A 272 -10.86 -9.64 -1.65
C ALA A 272 -11.13 -10.43 -0.36
N GLY A 273 -10.93 -9.83 0.81
CA GLY A 273 -11.27 -10.41 2.11
C GLY A 273 -12.74 -10.78 2.22
N GLY A 274 -13.64 -9.89 1.76
CA GLY A 274 -15.08 -10.15 1.68
C GLY A 274 -15.43 -11.35 0.76
N LEU A 275 -14.78 -11.44 -0.39
CA LEU A 275 -14.98 -12.58 -1.30
C LEU A 275 -14.46 -13.90 -0.71
N VAL A 276 -13.32 -13.87 0.00
CA VAL A 276 -12.76 -15.04 0.68
C VAL A 276 -13.71 -15.58 1.74
N ILE A 277 -14.25 -14.70 2.59
CA ILE A 277 -15.19 -15.14 3.63
C ILE A 277 -16.51 -15.65 3.03
N LEU A 278 -17.00 -15.06 1.95
CA LEU A 278 -18.14 -15.56 1.21
C LEU A 278 -17.87 -16.97 0.64
N CYS A 279 -16.73 -17.20 0.03
CA CYS A 279 -16.32 -18.53 -0.44
C CYS A 279 -16.30 -19.55 0.70
N SER A 280 -15.73 -19.19 1.86
CA SER A 280 -15.68 -20.05 3.04
C SER A 280 -17.06 -20.38 3.57
N LEU A 281 -17.96 -19.40 3.64
CA LEU A 281 -19.35 -19.59 4.05
C LEU A 281 -20.13 -20.49 3.08
N PHE A 282 -19.98 -20.25 1.77
CA PHE A 282 -20.63 -21.10 0.75
C PHE A 282 -20.11 -22.53 0.80
N ASN A 283 -18.81 -22.73 1.00
CA ASN A 283 -18.24 -24.05 1.18
C ASN A 283 -18.87 -24.75 2.38
N TYR A 284 -18.89 -24.09 3.55
CA TYR A 284 -19.48 -24.65 4.75
C TYR A 284 -20.98 -24.91 4.60
N LEU A 285 -21.74 -23.97 4.06
CA LEU A 285 -23.18 -24.11 3.83
C LEU A 285 -23.49 -25.29 2.90
N SER A 286 -22.73 -25.45 1.82
CA SER A 286 -22.87 -26.57 0.88
C SER A 286 -22.64 -27.92 1.56
N LEU A 287 -21.63 -28.02 2.42
CA LEU A 287 -21.35 -29.23 3.21
C LEU A 287 -22.43 -29.48 4.24
N PHE A 288 -22.91 -28.47 4.93
CA PHE A 288 -23.97 -28.58 5.91
C PHE A 288 -25.28 -29.07 5.30
N ILE A 289 -25.73 -28.49 4.17
CA ILE A 289 -26.94 -28.92 3.43
C ILE A 289 -26.80 -30.37 2.97
N THR A 290 -25.63 -30.77 2.51
CA THR A 290 -25.39 -32.14 2.05
C THR A 290 -25.47 -33.12 3.21
N ARG A 291 -24.93 -32.78 4.41
CA ARG A 291 -25.08 -33.58 5.63
C ARG A 291 -26.53 -33.71 6.10
N LEU A 292 -27.32 -32.63 6.03
CA LEU A 292 -28.73 -32.65 6.39
C LEU A 292 -29.50 -33.69 5.58
N ARG A 293 -29.13 -33.89 4.31
CA ARG A 293 -29.76 -34.90 3.46
C ARG A 293 -29.37 -36.33 3.83
N LEU A 294 -28.11 -36.58 4.13
CA LEU A 294 -27.68 -37.89 4.62
C LEU A 294 -28.42 -38.29 5.91
N ARG A 295 -28.85 -37.29 6.69
CA ARG A 295 -29.60 -37.47 7.93
C ARG A 295 -31.10 -37.30 7.80
N SER A 296 -31.62 -37.23 6.59
CA SER A 296 -33.08 -37.01 6.35
C SER A 296 -33.95 -38.07 6.97
N ARG A 297 -33.52 -39.36 6.99
CA ARG A 297 -34.21 -40.44 7.67
C ARG A 297 -34.26 -40.23 9.19
N GLU A 298 -33.14 -39.87 9.84
CA GLU A 298 -33.07 -39.54 11.26
C GLU A 298 -34.03 -38.38 11.62
N LEU A 299 -33.99 -37.30 10.82
CA LEU A 299 -34.88 -36.16 11.01
C LEU A 299 -36.36 -36.52 10.79
N GLY A 300 -36.65 -37.39 9.83
CA GLY A 300 -38.00 -37.94 9.59
C GLY A 300 -38.52 -38.73 10.78
N ILE A 301 -37.74 -39.66 11.34
CA ILE A 301 -38.09 -40.44 12.54
C ILE A 301 -38.35 -39.51 13.73
N ARG A 302 -37.52 -38.52 13.97
CA ARG A 302 -37.73 -37.54 15.04
C ARG A 302 -39.03 -36.77 14.89
N LYS A 303 -39.41 -36.43 13.65
CA LYS A 303 -40.66 -35.74 13.32
C LYS A 303 -41.88 -36.67 13.56
N THR A 304 -41.82 -37.95 13.20
CA THR A 304 -42.88 -38.93 13.47
C THR A 304 -42.99 -39.22 14.96
N CYS A 305 -41.89 -39.12 15.72
CA CYS A 305 -41.88 -39.23 17.20
C CYS A 305 -42.31 -37.94 17.93
N GLY A 306 -42.86 -36.92 17.22
CA GLY A 306 -43.46 -35.73 17.81
C GLY A 306 -42.50 -34.55 18.00
N ALA A 307 -41.33 -34.55 17.38
CA ALA A 307 -40.43 -33.38 17.45
C ALA A 307 -41.06 -32.17 16.73
N SER A 308 -41.16 -31.03 17.45
CA SER A 308 -41.70 -29.80 16.86
C SER A 308 -40.72 -29.21 15.83
N ALA A 309 -41.26 -28.46 14.87
CA ALA A 309 -40.46 -27.76 13.85
C ALA A 309 -39.40 -26.83 14.51
N ILE A 310 -39.77 -26.11 15.57
CA ILE A 310 -38.87 -25.22 16.33
C ILE A 310 -37.76 -26.02 17.02
N GLY A 311 -38.09 -27.22 17.57
CA GLY A 311 -37.10 -28.09 18.20
C GLY A 311 -36.04 -28.62 17.22
N LEU A 312 -36.50 -29.03 16.01
CA LEU A 312 -35.59 -29.44 14.95
C LEU A 312 -34.71 -28.26 14.46
N TRP A 313 -35.34 -27.08 14.29
CA TRP A 313 -34.63 -25.87 13.93
C TRP A 313 -33.53 -25.50 14.96
N GLY A 314 -33.90 -25.50 16.25
CA GLY A 314 -32.94 -25.21 17.34
C GLY A 314 -31.78 -26.20 17.40
N MET A 315 -32.02 -27.50 17.16
CA MET A 315 -30.98 -28.52 17.07
C MET A 315 -30.00 -28.25 15.90
N LEU A 316 -30.53 -27.95 14.71
CA LEU A 316 -29.71 -27.69 13.53
C LEU A 316 -28.96 -26.36 13.63
N ALA A 317 -29.62 -25.33 14.14
CA ALA A 317 -29.00 -24.03 14.40
C ALA A 317 -27.86 -24.14 15.44
N SER A 318 -28.03 -24.95 16.51
CA SER A 318 -26.97 -25.17 17.49
C SER A 318 -25.77 -25.92 16.91
N GLU A 319 -25.97 -26.87 16.00
CA GLU A 319 -24.90 -27.57 15.27
C GLU A 319 -24.14 -26.60 14.37
N TYR A 320 -24.87 -25.74 13.66
CA TYR A 320 -24.30 -24.72 12.78
C TYR A 320 -23.50 -23.67 13.58
N LEU A 321 -24.10 -23.17 14.66
CA LEU A 321 -23.47 -22.17 15.52
C LEU A 321 -22.20 -22.69 16.20
N LEU A 322 -22.20 -23.95 16.66
CA LEU A 322 -21.02 -24.57 17.28
C LEU A 322 -19.84 -24.60 16.30
N MET A 323 -20.09 -24.85 15.02
CA MET A 323 -19.04 -24.81 13.99
C MET A 323 -18.49 -23.40 13.79
N ILE A 324 -19.35 -22.37 13.74
CA ILE A 324 -18.91 -20.97 13.60
C ILE A 324 -18.11 -20.54 14.81
N VAL A 325 -18.56 -20.85 16.03
CA VAL A 325 -17.84 -20.53 17.25
C VAL A 325 -16.47 -21.22 17.28
N SER A 326 -16.42 -22.52 16.94
CA SER A 326 -15.15 -23.25 16.83
C SER A 326 -14.22 -22.65 15.80
N SER A 327 -14.76 -22.25 14.64
CA SER A 327 -13.98 -21.57 13.58
C SER A 327 -13.51 -20.18 14.02
N GLY A 328 -14.33 -19.44 14.76
CA GLY A 328 -13.97 -18.16 15.36
C GLY A 328 -12.83 -18.29 16.36
N LEU A 329 -12.87 -19.26 17.26
CA LEU A 329 -11.79 -19.52 18.21
C LEU A 329 -10.46 -19.82 17.51
N VAL A 330 -10.49 -20.70 16.49
CA VAL A 330 -9.30 -20.98 15.69
C VAL A 330 -8.87 -19.72 14.92
N GLY A 331 -9.81 -18.95 14.39
CA GLY A 331 -9.54 -17.70 13.67
C GLY A 331 -8.89 -16.64 14.59
N PHE A 332 -9.37 -16.48 15.81
CA PHE A 332 -8.72 -15.59 16.79
C PHE A 332 -7.30 -16.06 17.15
N SER A 333 -7.07 -17.37 17.27
CA SER A 333 -5.72 -17.90 17.45
C SER A 333 -4.81 -17.62 16.25
N MET A 334 -5.36 -17.66 15.03
CA MET A 334 -4.63 -17.29 13.82
C MET A 334 -4.37 -15.77 13.73
N ILE A 335 -5.34 -14.94 14.13
CA ILE A 335 -5.14 -13.48 14.23
C ILE A 335 -3.99 -13.18 15.18
N GLU A 336 -3.96 -13.78 16.38
CA GLU A 336 -2.91 -13.59 17.35
C GLU A 336 -1.52 -13.96 16.79
N LEU A 337 -1.44 -15.11 16.13
CA LEU A 337 -0.19 -15.60 15.54
C LEU A 337 0.32 -14.67 14.41
N LEU A 338 -0.57 -14.12 13.60
CA LEU A 338 -0.23 -13.29 12.44
C LEU A 338 -0.18 -11.80 12.77
N LEU A 339 -0.66 -11.38 13.94
CA LEU A 339 -0.77 -9.99 14.36
C LEU A 339 0.58 -9.22 14.30
N PRO A 340 1.72 -9.79 14.75
CA PRO A 340 3.00 -9.07 14.66
C PRO A 340 3.40 -8.77 13.21
N ALA A 341 3.16 -9.73 12.30
CA ALA A 341 3.43 -9.54 10.88
C ALA A 341 2.47 -8.52 10.25
N PHE A 342 1.19 -8.59 10.61
CA PHE A 342 0.16 -7.67 10.14
C PHE A 342 0.45 -6.24 10.58
N ARG A 343 0.77 -6.01 11.87
CA ARG A 343 1.14 -4.68 12.39
C ARG A 343 2.37 -4.09 11.72
N ARG A 344 3.38 -4.93 11.42
CA ARG A 344 4.57 -4.48 10.69
C ARG A 344 4.25 -3.96 9.28
N ILE A 345 3.22 -4.52 8.65
CA ILE A 345 2.83 -4.17 7.29
C ILE A 345 1.84 -3.00 7.28
N SER A 346 0.87 -3.01 8.20
CA SER A 346 -0.23 -2.05 8.24
C SER A 346 0.02 -0.81 9.09
N GLY A 347 1.02 -0.85 9.98
CA GLY A 347 1.24 0.21 10.96
C GLY A 347 0.16 0.36 12.03
N ILE A 348 -0.85 -0.52 12.06
CA ILE A 348 -1.97 -0.42 13.00
C ILE A 348 -1.49 -0.64 14.43
N GLU A 349 -1.70 0.37 15.27
CA GLU A 349 -1.49 0.32 16.71
C GLU A 349 -2.84 0.19 17.45
N GLY A 350 -2.84 -0.39 18.65
CA GLY A 350 -4.04 -0.47 19.49
C GLY A 350 -4.69 -1.86 19.57
N ASN A 351 -5.88 -1.88 20.17
CA ASN A 351 -6.63 -3.11 20.45
C ASN A 351 -7.58 -3.44 19.29
N ILE A 352 -7.28 -4.52 18.57
CA ILE A 352 -8.08 -4.97 17.42
C ILE A 352 -9.12 -6.04 17.79
N TYR A 353 -9.12 -6.54 19.04
CA TYR A 353 -9.93 -7.72 19.42
C TYR A 353 -11.41 -7.40 19.51
N SER A 354 -11.79 -6.22 20.00
CA SER A 354 -13.18 -5.79 20.12
C SER A 354 -13.86 -5.72 18.75
N GLU A 355 -13.19 -5.15 17.76
CA GLU A 355 -13.71 -5.05 16.39
C GLU A 355 -13.77 -6.43 15.72
N SER A 356 -12.72 -7.25 15.86
CA SER A 356 -12.69 -8.61 15.34
C SER A 356 -13.83 -9.46 15.93
N PHE A 357 -14.14 -9.29 17.23
CA PHE A 357 -15.27 -9.96 17.86
C PHE A 357 -16.61 -9.51 17.26
N LEU A 358 -16.78 -8.21 17.04
CA LEU A 358 -17.99 -7.66 16.40
C LEU A 358 -18.18 -8.21 14.98
N TYR A 359 -17.10 -8.33 14.20
CA TYR A 359 -17.13 -8.93 12.87
C TYR A 359 -17.51 -10.41 12.91
N LEU A 360 -17.01 -11.17 13.89
CA LEU A 360 -17.40 -12.57 14.07
C LEU A 360 -18.88 -12.69 14.43
N LEU A 361 -19.40 -11.82 15.29
CA LEU A 361 -20.81 -11.78 15.64
C LEU A 361 -21.68 -11.45 14.42
N GLY A 362 -21.30 -10.45 13.64
CA GLY A 362 -21.98 -10.08 12.40
C GLY A 362 -21.99 -11.24 11.39
N LEU A 363 -20.86 -11.92 11.23
CA LEU A 363 -20.73 -13.09 10.38
C LEU A 363 -21.62 -14.25 10.84
N ALA A 364 -21.67 -14.50 12.14
CA ALA A 364 -22.54 -15.52 12.72
C ALA A 364 -24.01 -15.23 12.45
N LEU A 365 -24.44 -13.98 12.65
CA LEU A 365 -25.80 -13.55 12.38
C LEU A 365 -26.16 -13.67 10.87
N LEU A 366 -25.29 -13.16 9.99
CA LEU A 366 -25.48 -13.25 8.55
C LEU A 366 -25.59 -14.71 8.09
N SER A 367 -24.71 -15.57 8.58
CA SER A 367 -24.69 -16.98 8.21
C SER A 367 -25.92 -17.73 8.71
N LEU A 368 -26.44 -17.40 9.90
CA LEU A 368 -27.71 -17.94 10.42
C LEU A 368 -28.90 -17.49 9.58
N LEU A 369 -28.93 -16.22 9.16
CA LEU A 369 -29.98 -15.71 8.25
C LEU A 369 -29.98 -16.45 6.91
N LEU A 370 -28.82 -16.72 6.34
CA LEU A 370 -28.68 -17.51 5.12
C LEU A 370 -29.17 -18.96 5.29
N LEU A 371 -29.13 -19.50 6.50
CA LEU A 371 -29.54 -20.87 6.80
C LEU A 371 -31.06 -21.01 6.95
N ILE A 372 -31.80 -19.98 7.37
CA ILE A 372 -33.23 -19.98 7.63
C ILE A 372 -34.06 -20.62 6.49
N PRO A 373 -33.92 -20.21 5.22
CA PRO A 373 -34.73 -20.74 4.13
C PRO A 373 -34.46 -22.23 3.89
N PHE A 374 -33.28 -22.74 4.21
CA PHE A 374 -32.94 -24.13 4.04
C PHE A 374 -33.55 -24.99 5.15
N ILE A 375 -33.43 -24.58 6.42
CA ILE A 375 -34.00 -25.32 7.54
C ILE A 375 -35.54 -25.27 7.49
N GLY A 376 -36.14 -24.13 7.13
CA GLY A 376 -37.59 -23.98 7.00
C GLY A 376 -38.22 -24.98 6.02
N ARG A 377 -37.53 -25.29 4.92
CA ARG A 377 -37.95 -26.31 3.97
C ARG A 377 -37.94 -27.74 4.54
N TYR A 378 -37.00 -28.08 5.42
CA TYR A 378 -36.92 -29.38 6.08
C TYR A 378 -37.92 -29.54 7.25
N SER A 379 -38.32 -28.44 7.87
CA SER A 379 -39.28 -28.45 8.98
C SER A 379 -40.75 -28.32 8.52
N GLY A 380 -41.02 -27.84 7.29
CA GLY A 380 -42.34 -27.60 6.73
C GLY A 380 -43.16 -28.88 6.47
N LYS A 381 -44.49 -28.70 6.29
CA LYS A 381 -45.46 -29.81 6.08
C LYS A 381 -45.39 -30.50 4.69
N ASN A 382 -44.78 -29.89 3.69
CA ASN A 382 -44.78 -30.42 2.31
C ASN A 382 -43.64 -31.45 2.11
N ASN A 383 -44.05 -32.71 1.91
CA ASN A 383 -43.16 -33.85 1.63
C ASN A 383 -42.45 -33.79 0.25
N ASN A 384 -42.76 -32.81 -0.60
CA ASN A 384 -42.20 -32.70 -1.96
C ASN A 384 -40.72 -32.25 -2.01
N CYS A 385 -40.07 -32.06 -0.86
CA CYS A 385 -38.68 -31.66 -0.77
C CYS A 385 -37.69 -32.77 -1.20
N TYR A 386 -38.15 -34.01 -1.37
CA TYR A 386 -37.33 -35.15 -1.80
C TYR A 386 -36.89 -35.09 -3.27
N GLN A 387 -37.56 -34.27 -4.12
CA GLN A 387 -37.32 -34.27 -5.57
C GLN A 387 -36.50 -33.07 -6.09
N GLN A 388 -36.30 -32.02 -5.32
CA GLN A 388 -35.52 -30.87 -5.84
C GLN A 388 -34.03 -31.17 -5.88
N LYS A 389 -33.44 -31.00 -7.08
CA LYS A 389 -32.04 -31.22 -7.43
C LYS A 389 -31.09 -30.32 -6.61
N PRO A 390 -30.43 -30.82 -5.55
CA PRO A 390 -29.46 -30.07 -4.74
C PRO A 390 -28.17 -29.78 -5.47
N PHE A 391 -28.08 -30.38 -6.63
CA PHE A 391 -26.97 -30.36 -7.55
C PHE A 391 -26.60 -28.92 -7.99
N LEU A 392 -27.61 -28.02 -8.09
CA LEU A 392 -27.37 -26.66 -8.56
C LEU A 392 -26.63 -25.80 -7.55
N ILE A 393 -27.06 -25.77 -6.28
CA ILE A 393 -26.44 -24.93 -5.22
C ILE A 393 -25.00 -25.35 -5.00
N ARG A 394 -24.72 -26.65 -4.97
CA ARG A 394 -23.37 -27.19 -4.83
C ARG A 394 -22.46 -26.78 -5.99
N LYS A 395 -22.97 -26.90 -7.23
CA LYS A 395 -22.23 -26.49 -8.42
C LYS A 395 -21.98 -24.99 -8.45
N CYS A 396 -22.96 -24.17 -8.07
CA CYS A 396 -22.83 -22.74 -7.99
C CYS A 396 -21.75 -22.33 -6.94
N GLY A 397 -21.71 -23.01 -5.79
CA GLY A 397 -20.69 -22.76 -4.77
C GLY A 397 -19.26 -23.04 -5.28
N ILE A 398 -19.06 -24.20 -5.93
CA ILE A 398 -17.76 -24.56 -6.52
C ILE A 398 -17.40 -23.60 -7.66
N LEU A 399 -18.36 -23.28 -8.52
CA LEU A 399 -18.17 -22.33 -9.61
C LEU A 399 -17.69 -20.98 -9.10
N LEU A 400 -18.35 -20.45 -8.06
CA LEU A 400 -17.98 -19.18 -7.44
C LEU A 400 -16.57 -19.23 -6.84
N GLN A 401 -16.23 -20.30 -6.13
CA GLN A 401 -14.89 -20.47 -5.53
C GLN A 401 -13.81 -20.54 -6.60
N LEU A 402 -14.01 -21.34 -7.66
CA LEU A 402 -13.07 -21.45 -8.77
C LEU A 402 -12.95 -20.14 -9.54
N PHE A 403 -14.07 -19.47 -9.80
CA PHE A 403 -14.11 -18.16 -10.43
C PHE A 403 -13.23 -17.15 -9.68
N ILE A 404 -13.45 -17.00 -8.36
CA ILE A 404 -12.70 -16.07 -7.52
C ILE A 404 -11.22 -16.47 -7.47
N GLY A 405 -10.93 -17.76 -7.31
CA GLY A 405 -9.54 -18.25 -7.29
C GLY A 405 -8.79 -17.97 -8.59
N ILE A 406 -9.42 -18.25 -9.76
CA ILE A 406 -8.85 -17.97 -11.08
C ILE A 406 -8.61 -16.48 -11.26
N LEU A 407 -9.59 -15.65 -10.89
CA LEU A 407 -9.50 -14.21 -11.00
C LEU A 407 -8.32 -13.65 -10.22
N PHE A 408 -8.16 -14.05 -8.95
CA PHE A 408 -7.04 -13.57 -8.13
C PHE A 408 -5.68 -14.04 -8.64
N ILE A 409 -5.55 -15.32 -9.02
CA ILE A 409 -4.29 -15.85 -9.57
C ILE A 409 -3.92 -15.10 -10.85
N PHE A 410 -4.91 -14.82 -11.71
CA PHE A 410 -4.68 -14.06 -12.93
C PHE A 410 -4.21 -12.64 -12.63
N CYS A 411 -4.90 -11.91 -11.74
CA CYS A 411 -4.50 -10.56 -11.33
C CYS A 411 -3.07 -10.54 -10.74
N VAL A 412 -2.76 -11.48 -9.84
CA VAL A 412 -1.42 -11.59 -9.23
C VAL A 412 -0.34 -11.89 -10.29
N SER A 413 -0.63 -12.75 -11.25
CA SER A 413 0.31 -13.11 -12.32
C SER A 413 0.65 -11.89 -13.20
N ILE A 414 -0.35 -11.10 -13.56
CA ILE A 414 -0.14 -9.88 -14.35
C ILE A 414 0.57 -8.80 -13.52
N LEU A 415 0.17 -8.61 -12.26
CA LEU A 415 0.82 -7.68 -11.34
C LEU A 415 2.31 -8.01 -11.18
N MET A 416 2.62 -9.28 -10.93
CA MET A 416 4.01 -9.74 -10.80
C MET A 416 4.81 -9.51 -12.09
N LYS A 417 4.21 -9.78 -13.26
CA LYS A 417 4.84 -9.53 -14.56
C LYS A 417 5.12 -8.06 -14.78
N GLN A 418 4.16 -7.17 -14.43
CA GLN A 418 4.33 -5.71 -14.55
C GLN A 418 5.43 -5.19 -13.64
N ILE A 419 5.46 -5.61 -12.38
CA ILE A 419 6.51 -5.20 -11.43
C ILE A 419 7.89 -5.65 -11.95
N TYR A 420 8.00 -6.91 -12.39
CA TYR A 420 9.24 -7.42 -12.97
C TYR A 420 9.68 -6.61 -14.20
N TYR A 421 8.72 -6.31 -15.09
CA TYR A 421 8.97 -5.47 -16.26
C TYR A 421 9.50 -4.09 -15.86
N LEU A 422 8.87 -3.39 -14.90
CA LEU A 422 9.28 -2.07 -14.44
C LEU A 422 10.64 -2.06 -13.74
N THR A 423 10.98 -3.13 -13.02
CA THR A 423 12.27 -3.24 -12.32
C THR A 423 13.43 -3.55 -13.27
N ASP A 424 13.18 -4.17 -14.43
CA ASP A 424 14.24 -4.56 -15.39
C ASP A 424 14.28 -3.65 -16.64
N THR A 425 13.30 -2.75 -16.82
CA THR A 425 13.25 -1.83 -17.96
C THR A 425 14.42 -0.86 -17.97
N ASP A 426 14.98 -0.59 -19.18
CA ASP A 426 15.97 0.46 -19.41
C ASP A 426 15.36 1.85 -19.19
N LEU A 427 15.69 2.48 -18.07
CA LEU A 427 15.22 3.82 -17.73
C LEU A 427 15.99 4.94 -18.44
N GLY A 428 16.91 4.60 -19.35
CA GLY A 428 17.79 5.56 -20.01
C GLY A 428 19.00 5.98 -19.19
N TRP A 429 19.18 5.42 -18.00
CA TRP A 429 20.32 5.63 -17.11
C TRP A 429 20.64 4.37 -16.31
N ASP A 430 21.93 4.17 -15.99
CA ASP A 430 22.36 3.00 -15.24
C ASP A 430 22.33 3.29 -13.73
N ARG A 431 21.57 2.48 -12.99
CA ARG A 431 21.40 2.54 -11.53
C ARG A 431 22.03 1.37 -10.78
N LYS A 432 22.43 0.32 -11.52
CA LYS A 432 22.98 -0.90 -10.92
C LYS A 432 24.37 -0.65 -10.37
N ASN A 433 24.68 -1.22 -9.20
CA ASN A 433 25.97 -1.10 -8.53
C ASN A 433 26.39 0.34 -8.23
N ARG A 434 25.43 1.23 -8.00
CA ARG A 434 25.67 2.61 -7.60
C ARG A 434 25.04 2.90 -6.25
N ALA A 435 25.75 3.65 -5.45
CA ALA A 435 25.30 4.11 -4.15
C ALA A 435 25.45 5.63 -4.04
N SER A 436 24.60 6.21 -3.25
CA SER A 436 24.70 7.58 -2.79
C SER A 436 24.98 7.59 -1.30
N PHE A 437 25.71 8.57 -0.89
CA PHE A 437 26.16 8.72 0.47
C PHE A 437 25.62 10.03 1.05
N ARG A 438 24.74 9.96 2.04
CA ARG A 438 24.24 11.12 2.78
C ARG A 438 25.03 11.30 4.05
N LEU A 439 25.68 12.49 4.21
CA LEU A 439 26.28 12.94 5.44
C LEU A 439 25.37 13.98 6.08
N PHE A 440 24.89 13.70 7.28
CA PHE A 440 23.96 14.60 7.94
C PHE A 440 24.67 15.78 8.62
N TYR A 441 25.93 15.60 9.12
CA TYR A 441 26.81 16.68 9.70
C TYR A 441 28.26 16.20 9.88
N PRO A 442 29.30 17.06 9.99
CA PRO A 442 29.46 18.43 9.51
C PRO A 442 30.02 18.52 8.08
N ARG A 443 29.95 19.71 7.48
CA ARG A 443 30.29 19.94 6.06
C ARG A 443 31.78 19.75 5.73
N ASP A 444 32.68 19.91 6.72
CA ASP A 444 34.13 20.03 6.50
C ASP A 444 34.86 18.73 6.18
N ASN A 445 34.28 17.56 6.50
CA ASN A 445 34.94 16.26 6.32
C ASN A 445 34.56 15.48 5.08
N ARG A 446 33.66 15.98 4.24
CA ARG A 446 33.05 15.21 3.11
C ARG A 446 34.08 14.77 2.07
N SER A 447 35.03 15.64 1.71
CA SER A 447 36.07 15.30 0.74
C SER A 447 37.00 14.21 1.26
N ALA A 448 37.40 14.30 2.54
CA ALA A 448 38.27 13.32 3.17
C ALA A 448 37.59 11.94 3.28
N VAL A 449 36.29 11.90 3.59
CA VAL A 449 35.49 10.66 3.59
C VAL A 449 35.44 10.05 2.18
N ALA A 450 35.15 10.85 1.16
CA ALA A 450 35.11 10.40 -0.22
C ALA A 450 36.46 9.84 -0.69
N ASP A 451 37.59 10.46 -0.27
CA ASP A 451 38.93 9.96 -0.60
C ASP A 451 39.25 8.60 0.03
N LYS A 452 38.78 8.38 1.25
CA LYS A 452 38.96 7.10 1.95
C LYS A 452 38.10 6.00 1.34
N ILE A 453 36.85 6.31 1.00
CA ILE A 453 35.96 5.39 0.31
C ILE A 453 36.55 5.01 -1.07
N ALA A 454 37.09 5.95 -1.81
CA ALA A 454 37.71 5.71 -3.12
C ALA A 454 38.89 4.71 -3.09
N ARG A 455 39.53 4.54 -1.92
CA ARG A 455 40.63 3.57 -1.74
C ARG A 455 40.20 2.19 -1.33
N MET A 456 38.89 1.96 -1.11
CA MET A 456 38.36 0.65 -0.73
C MET A 456 38.42 -0.34 -1.92
N PRO A 457 38.77 -1.60 -1.69
CA PRO A 457 39.03 -2.56 -2.77
C PRO A 457 37.81 -2.89 -3.64
N TYR A 458 36.59 -2.63 -3.13
CA TYR A 458 35.35 -2.93 -3.83
C TYR A 458 34.77 -1.71 -4.57
N VAL A 459 35.44 -0.56 -4.48
CA VAL A 459 35.00 0.69 -5.10
C VAL A 459 35.68 0.87 -6.44
N GLU A 460 34.90 1.03 -7.50
CA GLU A 460 35.42 1.28 -8.86
C GLU A 460 35.63 2.77 -9.12
N LYS A 461 34.69 3.61 -8.65
CA LYS A 461 34.72 5.06 -8.85
C LYS A 461 33.97 5.79 -7.76
N VAL A 462 34.48 6.95 -7.33
CA VAL A 462 33.78 7.89 -6.46
C VAL A 462 33.74 9.24 -7.15
N LEU A 463 32.53 9.78 -7.32
CA LEU A 463 32.34 11.18 -7.69
C LEU A 463 32.14 11.98 -6.42
N LYS A 464 33.11 12.84 -6.14
CA LYS A 464 33.04 13.75 -5.01
C LYS A 464 32.15 14.92 -5.37
N GLU A 465 31.43 15.41 -4.40
CA GLU A 465 30.75 16.70 -4.52
C GLU A 465 29.79 16.79 -5.72
N ARG A 466 28.96 15.78 -5.93
CA ARG A 466 27.96 15.75 -7.01
C ARG A 466 26.56 15.56 -6.45
N ILE A 467 25.58 16.19 -7.07
CA ILE A 467 24.17 15.87 -6.89
C ILE A 467 23.88 14.67 -7.77
N GLY A 468 23.47 13.55 -7.16
CA GLY A 468 23.08 12.36 -7.92
C GLY A 468 21.79 12.58 -8.70
N LEU A 469 21.66 11.91 -9.84
CA LEU A 469 20.37 11.71 -10.48
C LEU A 469 19.57 10.72 -9.65
N MET A 470 18.81 11.24 -8.69
CA MET A 470 17.96 10.43 -7.82
C MET A 470 16.52 10.90 -7.90
N PRO A 471 15.56 9.98 -7.82
CA PRO A 471 14.14 10.31 -7.86
C PRO A 471 13.70 11.39 -6.86
N ALA A 472 14.28 11.41 -5.68
CA ALA A 472 13.95 12.37 -4.61
C ALA A 472 14.86 13.60 -4.55
N THR A 473 15.73 13.81 -5.54
CA THR A 473 16.60 15.00 -5.54
C THR A 473 15.77 16.24 -5.78
N VAL A 474 16.01 17.28 -4.99
CA VAL A 474 15.40 18.60 -5.21
C VAL A 474 15.84 19.09 -6.60
N VAL A 475 14.89 19.19 -7.47
CA VAL A 475 15.12 19.63 -8.84
C VAL A 475 14.65 21.06 -8.93
N MET A 476 15.52 21.90 -9.46
CA MET A 476 15.10 23.24 -9.87
C MET A 476 14.27 23.13 -11.16
N SER A 477 13.39 24.09 -11.39
CA SER A 477 12.80 24.27 -12.70
C SER A 477 13.17 25.60 -13.29
N TYR A 478 13.20 25.62 -14.62
CA TYR A 478 13.24 26.85 -15.37
C TYR A 478 11.97 26.97 -16.20
N GLY A 479 11.29 28.10 -16.07
CA GLY A 479 10.26 28.51 -16.99
C GLY A 479 10.92 29.00 -18.29
N ILE A 480 10.87 28.18 -19.33
CA ILE A 480 11.35 28.60 -20.67
C ILE A 480 10.30 29.50 -21.30
N VAL A 481 10.66 30.77 -21.50
CA VAL A 481 9.75 31.83 -21.94
C VAL A 481 9.88 32.12 -23.43
N ASP A 482 10.98 31.70 -24.07
CA ASP A 482 11.20 31.92 -25.50
C ASP A 482 12.04 30.81 -26.12
N TRP A 483 11.69 30.44 -27.38
CA TRP A 483 12.38 29.48 -28.24
C TRP A 483 11.98 29.67 -29.69
N PRO A 484 12.72 29.12 -30.69
CA PRO A 484 12.35 29.22 -32.11
C PRO A 484 10.96 28.64 -32.39
N ASP A 485 10.19 29.34 -33.22
CA ASP A 485 8.83 28.97 -33.63
C ASP A 485 7.81 28.82 -32.47
N LYS A 486 8.06 29.53 -31.36
CA LYS A 486 7.17 29.53 -30.18
C LYS A 486 5.77 30.04 -30.56
N PRO A 487 4.68 29.27 -30.23
CA PRO A 487 3.31 29.76 -30.39
C PRO A 487 2.99 30.93 -29.45
N ASP A 488 2.33 31.98 -29.94
CA ASP A 488 1.93 33.16 -29.14
C ASP A 488 0.99 32.79 -27.96
N SER A 489 0.25 31.70 -28.08
CA SER A 489 -0.65 31.21 -27.03
C SER A 489 0.04 30.66 -25.77
N ILE A 490 1.33 30.32 -25.88
CA ILE A 490 2.10 29.73 -24.77
C ILE A 490 2.95 30.83 -24.13
N ARG A 491 2.78 31.10 -22.84
CA ARG A 491 3.60 32.06 -22.11
C ARG A 491 4.96 31.50 -21.73
N SER A 492 4.97 30.37 -21.08
CA SER A 492 6.17 29.65 -20.65
C SER A 492 5.90 28.16 -20.59
N LEU A 493 6.96 27.36 -20.62
CA LEU A 493 6.97 25.93 -20.38
C LEU A 493 7.96 25.63 -19.27
N ASP A 494 7.53 24.84 -18.28
CA ASP A 494 8.37 24.48 -17.15
C ASP A 494 9.19 23.23 -17.45
N PHE A 495 10.49 23.35 -17.29
CA PHE A 495 11.47 22.28 -17.50
C PHE A 495 12.18 21.93 -16.19
N MET A 496 12.30 20.65 -15.94
CA MET A 496 13.12 20.15 -14.84
C MET A 496 14.60 20.42 -15.12
N VAL A 497 15.35 20.89 -14.14
CA VAL A 497 16.76 21.22 -14.31
C VAL A 497 17.62 20.30 -13.48
N TYR A 498 18.53 19.60 -14.14
CA TYR A 498 19.54 18.76 -13.51
C TYR A 498 20.92 19.38 -13.68
N GLU A 499 21.65 19.52 -12.59
CA GLU A 499 23.02 20.02 -12.62
C GLU A 499 24.00 18.84 -12.75
N GLY A 500 24.93 18.93 -13.71
CA GLY A 500 25.94 17.90 -13.90
C GLY A 500 26.99 18.29 -14.93
N ASP A 501 27.86 17.35 -15.20
CA ASP A 501 28.93 17.45 -16.17
C ASP A 501 29.11 16.12 -16.92
N LYS A 502 30.03 16.10 -17.85
CA LYS A 502 30.38 14.88 -18.62
C LYS A 502 30.75 13.70 -17.72
N GLU A 503 31.34 13.95 -16.56
CA GLU A 503 31.74 12.89 -15.64
C GLU A 503 30.52 12.24 -14.97
N LEU A 504 29.50 13.04 -14.56
CA LEU A 504 28.24 12.55 -14.03
C LEU A 504 27.43 11.81 -15.09
N ALA A 505 27.37 12.34 -16.31
CA ALA A 505 26.70 11.70 -17.42
C ALA A 505 27.33 10.31 -17.73
N ASN A 506 28.64 10.21 -17.74
CA ASN A 506 29.35 8.94 -17.91
C ASN A 506 29.16 8.00 -16.72
N PHE A 507 29.06 8.52 -15.49
CA PHE A 507 28.79 7.72 -14.31
C PHE A 507 27.44 7.01 -14.39
N TYR A 508 26.42 7.69 -14.88
CA TYR A 508 25.09 7.12 -15.07
C TYR A 508 24.85 6.54 -16.47
N GLN A 509 25.85 6.56 -17.34
CA GLN A 509 25.78 6.09 -18.73
C GLN A 509 24.66 6.75 -19.55
N LEU A 510 24.44 8.05 -19.35
CA LEU A 510 23.49 8.81 -20.15
C LEU A 510 23.93 8.82 -21.63
N LYS A 511 22.98 8.53 -22.52
CA LYS A 511 23.26 8.45 -23.95
C LYS A 511 23.01 9.80 -24.63
N LEU A 512 24.03 10.32 -25.28
CA LEU A 512 23.90 11.49 -26.16
C LEU A 512 23.37 11.01 -27.53
N LEU A 513 22.33 11.66 -28.03
CA LEU A 513 21.75 11.37 -29.35
C LEU A 513 22.28 12.30 -30.43
N GLU A 514 22.45 13.58 -30.11
CA GLU A 514 22.90 14.62 -31.05
C GLU A 514 23.74 15.67 -30.30
N GLY A 515 24.76 16.23 -30.97
CA GLY A 515 25.62 17.26 -30.42
C GLY A 515 26.74 16.77 -29.51
N ASP A 516 27.15 17.59 -28.56
CA ASP A 516 28.25 17.34 -27.65
C ASP A 516 27.85 17.50 -26.19
N MET A 517 28.61 16.83 -25.29
CA MET A 517 28.44 16.97 -23.84
C MET A 517 28.94 18.32 -23.35
N LEU A 518 28.38 18.80 -22.21
CA LEU A 518 28.83 20.02 -21.56
C LEU A 518 30.25 19.86 -21.03
N GLU A 519 31.06 20.91 -21.24
CA GLU A 519 32.44 20.99 -20.73
C GLU A 519 32.55 22.03 -19.60
N PRO A 520 33.57 21.94 -18.75
CA PRO A 520 33.78 22.93 -17.70
C PRO A 520 33.87 24.36 -18.28
N GLY A 521 33.00 25.25 -17.82
CA GLY A 521 32.88 26.63 -18.32
C GLY A 521 31.68 26.91 -19.21
N ASP A 522 30.94 25.89 -19.65
CA ASP A 522 29.75 26.04 -20.51
C ASP A 522 28.51 26.54 -19.72
N THR A 523 28.62 27.70 -19.07
CA THR A 523 27.57 28.21 -18.19
C THR A 523 26.30 28.69 -18.90
N ALA A 524 26.43 29.05 -20.19
CA ALA A 524 25.32 29.46 -21.04
C ALA A 524 24.86 28.37 -22.02
N GLN A 525 25.30 27.14 -21.82
CA GLN A 525 24.97 25.99 -22.65
C GLN A 525 24.16 24.96 -21.87
N VAL A 526 23.26 24.26 -22.58
CA VAL A 526 22.39 23.25 -21.97
C VAL A 526 22.29 22.00 -22.87
N LEU A 527 22.01 20.83 -22.25
CA LEU A 527 21.51 19.68 -22.98
C LEU A 527 20.01 19.54 -22.71
N LEU A 528 19.28 19.17 -23.73
CA LEU A 528 17.87 18.80 -23.63
C LEU A 528 17.74 17.28 -23.51
N ASN A 529 16.67 16.77 -22.91
CA ASN A 529 16.25 15.41 -23.21
C ASN A 529 15.36 15.36 -24.47
N GLU A 530 15.12 14.17 -25.04
CA GLU A 530 14.27 14.00 -26.24
C GLU A 530 12.88 14.62 -26.04
N THR A 531 12.28 14.41 -24.88
CA THR A 531 10.95 14.96 -24.54
C THR A 531 10.97 16.49 -24.58
N ALA A 532 12.00 17.14 -24.08
CA ALA A 532 12.16 18.59 -24.14
C ALA A 532 12.25 19.09 -25.58
N ALA A 533 13.07 18.47 -26.41
CA ALA A 533 13.22 18.81 -27.80
C ALA A 533 11.89 18.67 -28.59
N LYS A 534 11.12 17.60 -28.32
CA LYS A 534 9.80 17.36 -28.91
C LYS A 534 8.76 18.40 -28.50
N ILE A 535 8.70 18.78 -27.23
CA ILE A 535 7.74 19.74 -26.69
C ILE A 535 8.04 21.14 -27.25
N LEU A 536 9.30 21.50 -27.43
CA LEU A 536 9.70 22.76 -28.09
C LEU A 536 9.49 22.75 -29.61
N GLY A 537 9.18 21.58 -30.20
CA GLY A 537 8.98 21.44 -31.65
C GLY A 537 10.26 21.57 -32.50
N LEU A 538 11.43 21.44 -31.89
CA LEU A 538 12.74 21.63 -32.51
C LEU A 538 13.14 20.41 -33.33
N ARG A 539 13.26 20.55 -34.66
CA ARG A 539 13.74 19.47 -35.55
C ARG A 539 15.26 19.28 -35.50
N HIS A 540 16.01 20.37 -35.35
CA HIS A 540 17.46 20.42 -35.21
C HIS A 540 17.81 21.29 -34.01
N PRO A 541 17.75 20.75 -32.80
CA PRO A 541 17.87 21.53 -31.56
C PRO A 541 19.28 22.05 -31.31
N VAL A 542 20.31 21.36 -31.78
CA VAL A 542 21.71 21.73 -31.52
C VAL A 542 22.06 23.08 -32.16
N GLY A 543 22.65 23.98 -31.37
CA GLY A 543 23.00 25.34 -31.79
C GLY A 543 21.86 26.35 -31.67
N GLN A 544 20.61 25.93 -31.44
CA GLN A 544 19.51 26.85 -31.22
C GLN A 544 19.52 27.46 -29.84
N GLN A 545 18.87 28.59 -29.65
CA GLN A 545 18.79 29.34 -28.43
C GLN A 545 17.39 29.23 -27.82
N ILE A 546 17.35 29.06 -26.51
CA ILE A 546 16.15 29.15 -25.68
C ILE A 546 16.38 30.18 -24.58
N ALA A 547 15.32 30.75 -24.04
CA ALA A 547 15.46 31.71 -22.95
C ALA A 547 14.61 31.33 -21.76
N ASN A 548 15.19 31.39 -20.56
CA ASN A 548 14.47 31.41 -19.30
C ASN A 548 14.44 32.82 -18.73
N ALA A 549 13.49 33.09 -17.85
CA ALA A 549 13.40 34.35 -17.13
C ALA A 549 13.26 34.07 -15.62
N ASP A 550 14.00 34.83 -14.84
CA ASP A 550 13.91 34.88 -13.39
C ASP A 550 13.82 36.33 -12.89
N ASP A 551 13.84 36.56 -11.58
CA ASP A 551 13.79 37.90 -10.98
C ASP A 551 14.99 38.79 -11.38
N LYS A 552 16.07 38.21 -11.90
CA LYS A 552 17.28 38.92 -12.34
C LYS A 552 17.24 39.27 -13.82
N GLY A 553 16.29 38.76 -14.55
CA GLY A 553 16.09 39.04 -15.96
C GLY A 553 15.98 37.81 -16.86
N ARG A 554 16.20 38.05 -18.16
CA ARG A 554 16.13 37.00 -19.19
C ARG A 554 17.53 36.43 -19.45
N HIS A 555 17.68 35.12 -19.36
CA HIS A 555 18.92 34.40 -19.60
C HIS A 555 18.80 33.58 -20.91
N ILE A 556 19.72 33.76 -21.81
CA ILE A 556 19.76 33.00 -23.08
C ILE A 556 20.67 31.78 -22.86
N LEU A 557 20.15 30.61 -23.25
CA LEU A 557 20.83 29.33 -23.16
C LEU A 557 20.95 28.74 -24.59
N THR A 558 22.14 28.31 -24.97
CA THR A 558 22.37 27.64 -26.25
C THR A 558 22.33 26.12 -26.07
N ILE A 559 21.58 25.45 -26.89
CA ILE A 559 21.46 23.98 -26.89
C ILE A 559 22.73 23.37 -27.47
N LYS A 560 23.51 22.66 -26.69
CA LYS A 560 24.76 21.98 -27.08
C LYS A 560 24.52 20.56 -27.58
N GLY A 561 23.49 19.91 -27.07
CA GLY A 561 23.17 18.53 -27.45
C GLY A 561 21.85 18.05 -26.91
N VAL A 562 21.45 16.83 -27.33
CA VAL A 562 20.24 16.15 -26.91
C VAL A 562 20.61 14.78 -26.29
N LEU A 563 20.18 14.58 -25.05
CA LEU A 563 20.28 13.31 -24.35
C LEU A 563 19.06 12.43 -24.67
N LYS A 564 19.26 11.12 -24.76
CA LYS A 564 18.16 10.16 -24.71
C LYS A 564 17.36 10.39 -23.42
N ASP A 565 16.04 10.20 -23.49
CA ASP A 565 15.20 10.31 -22.31
C ASP A 565 15.69 9.41 -21.18
N TYR A 566 15.75 9.96 -19.97
CA TYR A 566 16.07 9.26 -18.72
C TYR A 566 14.94 9.48 -17.73
N LYS A 567 14.47 8.38 -17.14
CA LYS A 567 13.25 8.37 -16.31
C LYS A 567 13.62 8.38 -14.83
N LEU A 568 13.44 9.53 -14.18
CA LEU A 568 13.62 9.70 -12.75
C LEU A 568 12.27 9.77 -12.00
N ALA A 569 11.18 9.99 -12.72
CA ALA A 569 9.82 10.03 -12.17
C ALA A 569 9.26 8.62 -11.94
N PRO A 570 8.21 8.47 -11.08
CA PRO A 570 7.49 7.21 -10.92
C PRO A 570 7.02 6.64 -12.27
N PRO A 571 6.91 5.33 -12.41
CA PRO A 571 6.53 4.68 -13.67
C PRO A 571 5.10 4.98 -14.13
N THR A 572 4.30 5.60 -13.29
CA THR A 572 2.96 6.10 -13.60
C THR A 572 2.96 7.47 -14.28
N MET A 573 4.11 8.14 -14.32
CA MET A 573 4.25 9.47 -14.92
C MET A 573 5.03 9.42 -16.23
N PRO A 574 4.66 10.25 -17.21
CA PRO A 574 5.46 10.39 -18.43
C PRO A 574 6.80 11.06 -18.12
N THR A 575 7.78 10.82 -18.97
CA THR A 575 9.07 11.52 -18.88
C THR A 575 8.83 13.02 -19.00
N LYS A 576 9.37 13.77 -18.03
CA LYS A 576 9.24 15.24 -18.02
C LYS A 576 10.29 15.88 -18.92
N PRO A 577 9.96 17.03 -19.56
CA PRO A 577 10.94 17.81 -20.28
C PRO A 577 12.02 18.29 -19.31
N SER A 578 13.26 18.07 -19.65
CA SER A 578 14.37 18.40 -18.76
C SER A 578 15.56 19.04 -19.46
N LEU A 579 16.21 19.91 -18.71
CA LEU A 579 17.47 20.56 -19.04
C LEU A 579 18.57 19.95 -18.18
N PHE A 580 19.71 19.68 -18.78
CA PHE A 580 20.93 19.33 -18.09
C PHE A 580 21.91 20.49 -18.25
N ILE A 581 22.26 21.15 -17.14
CA ILE A 581 23.08 22.35 -17.13
C ILE A 581 24.42 22.09 -16.45
N GLN A 582 25.44 22.88 -16.83
CA GLN A 582 26.73 22.85 -16.17
C GLN A 582 26.57 23.32 -14.71
N ARG A 583 27.17 22.59 -13.81
CA ARG A 583 27.18 22.93 -12.39
C ARG A 583 27.87 24.26 -12.11
N GLN A 584 27.23 25.10 -11.30
CA GLN A 584 27.85 26.33 -10.77
C GLN A 584 28.69 26.00 -9.55
N LYS A 585 29.99 26.41 -9.56
CA LYS A 585 30.95 26.11 -8.48
C LYS A 585 30.57 26.67 -7.11
N ASP A 586 29.77 27.71 -7.05
CA ASP A 586 29.48 28.45 -5.81
C ASP A 586 28.28 27.90 -5.00
N ARG A 587 27.55 26.92 -5.53
CA ARG A 587 26.46 26.31 -4.80
C ARG A 587 26.99 25.16 -3.91
N GLN A 588 27.30 25.47 -2.67
CA GLN A 588 27.79 24.53 -1.64
C GLN A 588 26.72 23.59 -1.05
N SER A 589 25.52 23.49 -1.61
CA SER A 589 24.43 22.79 -0.98
C SER A 589 24.30 21.34 -1.45
N LEU A 590 24.03 20.46 -0.53
CA LEU A 590 23.54 19.06 -0.68
C LEU A 590 24.46 18.09 -1.46
N TRP A 591 25.72 18.06 -1.14
CA TRP A 591 26.67 17.20 -1.84
C TRP A 591 26.76 15.83 -1.23
N MET A 592 26.46 14.84 -2.04
CA MET A 592 26.53 13.44 -1.66
C MET A 592 27.58 12.77 -2.56
N PRO A 593 28.63 12.16 -2.00
CA PRO A 593 29.51 11.32 -2.81
C PRO A 593 28.71 10.22 -3.49
N LEU A 594 28.95 10.05 -4.79
CA LEU A 594 28.36 8.96 -5.56
C LEU A 594 29.40 7.88 -5.72
N ILE A 595 29.05 6.64 -5.45
CA ILE A 595 29.95 5.50 -5.42
C ILE A 595 29.50 4.49 -6.48
N LYS A 596 30.41 4.08 -7.35
CA LYS A 596 30.27 2.90 -8.17
C LYS A 596 31.08 1.77 -7.56
N TYR A 597 30.44 0.63 -7.30
CA TYR A 597 31.05 -0.51 -6.63
C TYR A 597 30.94 -1.78 -7.48
N GLN A 598 31.76 -2.78 -7.19
CA GLN A 598 31.80 -4.06 -7.90
C GLN A 598 30.50 -4.84 -7.68
N ASN A 599 30.05 -5.52 -8.72
CA ASN A 599 28.83 -6.32 -8.66
C ASN A 599 28.89 -7.38 -7.55
N GLY A 600 27.80 -7.49 -6.78
CA GLY A 600 27.68 -8.43 -5.65
C GLY A 600 28.45 -8.02 -4.37
N LYS A 601 29.18 -6.89 -4.36
CA LYS A 601 30.02 -6.45 -3.23
C LYS A 601 29.37 -5.40 -2.32
N TRP A 602 28.05 -5.32 -2.32
CA TRP A 602 27.33 -4.35 -1.49
C TRP A 602 27.57 -4.52 0.01
N ASN A 603 27.47 -5.76 0.51
CA ASN A 603 27.58 -6.02 1.95
C ASN A 603 28.99 -5.74 2.45
N GLU A 604 30.01 -6.10 1.66
CA GLU A 604 31.40 -5.82 1.98
C GLU A 604 31.69 -4.31 1.96
N LEU A 605 31.13 -3.58 0.97
CA LEU A 605 31.23 -2.13 0.92
C LEU A 605 30.60 -1.50 2.14
N LYS A 606 29.36 -1.89 2.47
CA LYS A 606 28.63 -1.36 3.64
C LYS A 606 29.40 -1.61 4.92
N GLN A 607 29.86 -2.83 5.17
CA GLN A 607 30.65 -3.18 6.34
C GLN A 607 31.97 -2.39 6.43
N SER A 608 32.63 -2.15 5.30
CA SER A 608 33.88 -1.36 5.26
C SER A 608 33.61 0.11 5.57
N VAL A 609 32.51 0.65 5.08
CA VAL A 609 32.06 2.02 5.39
C VAL A 609 31.67 2.13 6.86
N ASP A 610 30.86 1.19 7.38
CA ASP A 610 30.47 1.15 8.80
C ASP A 610 31.71 1.12 9.71
N THR A 611 32.73 0.31 9.36
CA THR A 611 33.99 0.21 10.10
C THR A 611 34.80 1.51 10.01
N LEU A 612 34.85 2.14 8.83
CA LEU A 612 35.51 3.42 8.64
C LEU A 612 34.91 4.51 9.54
N PHE A 613 33.59 4.62 9.54
CA PHE A 613 32.90 5.63 10.35
C PHE A 613 33.05 5.37 11.84
N ALA A 614 32.87 4.13 12.29
CA ALA A 614 33.03 3.77 13.69
C ALA A 614 34.42 4.10 14.23
N ARG A 615 35.47 4.00 13.38
CA ARG A 615 36.86 4.25 13.79
C ARG A 615 37.30 5.71 13.68
N GLU A 616 36.90 6.40 12.63
CA GLU A 616 37.47 7.70 12.28
C GLU A 616 36.50 8.86 12.36
N PHE A 617 35.19 8.56 12.29
CA PHE A 617 34.12 9.56 12.30
C PHE A 617 32.95 9.15 13.19
N PRO A 618 33.20 8.76 14.46
CA PRO A 618 32.16 8.16 15.33
C PRO A 618 30.97 9.09 15.57
N ASP A 619 31.19 10.42 15.49
CA ASP A 619 30.17 11.45 15.72
C ASP A 619 29.45 11.87 14.41
N VAL A 620 29.86 11.32 13.24
CA VAL A 620 29.28 11.69 11.95
C VAL A 620 28.25 10.67 11.54
N LYS A 621 27.00 11.12 11.43
CA LYS A 621 25.94 10.29 10.86
C LYS A 621 26.03 10.24 9.36
N TYR A 622 25.75 9.08 8.85
CA TYR A 622 25.69 8.84 7.43
C TYR A 622 24.63 7.82 7.09
N GLU A 623 24.17 7.88 5.89
CA GLU A 623 23.31 6.90 5.26
C GLU A 623 23.91 6.49 3.92
N LEU A 624 24.18 5.22 3.74
CA LEU A 624 24.61 4.65 2.47
C LEU A 624 23.42 3.96 1.81
N VAL A 625 22.96 4.52 0.68
CA VAL A 625 21.74 4.09 -0.01
C VAL A 625 22.10 3.63 -1.41
N LYS A 626 21.56 2.47 -1.83
CA LYS A 626 21.66 2.05 -3.23
C LYS A 626 20.74 2.93 -4.08
N VAL A 627 21.28 3.44 -5.19
CA VAL A 627 20.50 4.24 -6.15
C VAL A 627 19.31 3.47 -6.70
N GLN A 628 19.45 2.17 -6.85
CA GLN A 628 18.36 1.29 -7.28
C GLN A 628 17.23 1.24 -6.27
N GLU A 629 17.53 1.13 -4.97
CA GLU A 629 16.53 1.06 -3.89
C GLU A 629 15.66 2.33 -3.82
N VAL A 630 16.25 3.50 -4.07
CA VAL A 630 15.51 4.77 -4.11
C VAL A 630 14.45 4.78 -5.22
N TYR A 631 14.74 4.17 -6.37
CA TYR A 631 13.73 4.03 -7.43
C TYR A 631 12.68 2.96 -7.08
N ASP A 632 13.10 1.88 -6.44
CA ASP A 632 12.21 0.80 -6.01
C ASP A 632 11.18 1.27 -4.95
N GLU A 633 11.48 2.37 -4.20
CA GLU A 633 10.52 3.02 -3.29
C GLU A 633 9.24 3.45 -4.00
N TYR A 634 9.30 3.88 -5.25
CA TYR A 634 8.10 4.20 -6.03
C TYR A 634 7.18 3.01 -6.28
N LEU A 635 7.71 1.79 -6.19
CA LEU A 635 6.97 0.54 -6.39
C LEU A 635 6.56 -0.13 -5.06
N GLN A 636 6.79 0.51 -3.91
CA GLN A 636 6.48 -0.09 -2.60
C GLN A 636 5.01 -0.47 -2.48
N SER A 637 4.11 0.42 -2.91
CA SER A 637 2.67 0.14 -2.90
C SER A 637 2.30 -1.07 -3.76
N GLU A 638 2.94 -1.22 -4.93
CA GLU A 638 2.74 -2.34 -5.85
C GLU A 638 3.29 -3.65 -5.26
N TYR A 639 4.47 -3.62 -4.64
CA TYR A 639 5.02 -4.77 -3.93
C TYR A 639 4.13 -5.20 -2.75
N LEU A 640 3.60 -4.23 -2.02
CA LEU A 640 2.69 -4.52 -0.92
C LEU A 640 1.37 -5.12 -1.43
N LEU A 641 0.78 -4.55 -2.48
CA LEU A 641 -0.38 -5.12 -3.16
C LEU A 641 -0.12 -6.54 -3.64
N LEU A 642 1.06 -6.79 -4.25
CA LEU A 642 1.45 -8.13 -4.69
C LEU A 642 1.49 -9.12 -3.52
N LYS A 643 2.06 -8.75 -2.38
CA LYS A 643 2.10 -9.59 -1.17
C LYS A 643 0.69 -9.91 -0.67
N LEU A 644 -0.17 -8.89 -0.57
CA LEU A 644 -1.54 -9.03 -0.09
C LEU A 644 -2.39 -9.92 -1.01
N LEU A 645 -2.38 -9.64 -2.31
CA LEU A 645 -3.15 -10.43 -3.28
C LEU A 645 -2.60 -11.85 -3.45
N SER A 646 -1.28 -12.05 -3.35
CA SER A 646 -0.68 -13.39 -3.34
C SER A 646 -1.16 -14.20 -2.15
N PHE A 647 -1.17 -13.61 -0.95
CA PHE A 647 -1.72 -14.24 0.24
C PHE A 647 -3.20 -14.63 0.04
N VAL A 648 -4.03 -13.70 -0.42
CA VAL A 648 -5.44 -13.95 -0.72
C VAL A 648 -5.60 -15.06 -1.77
N SER A 649 -4.78 -15.07 -2.82
CA SER A 649 -4.82 -16.09 -3.87
C SER A 649 -4.53 -17.49 -3.32
N ILE A 650 -3.49 -17.61 -2.48
CA ILE A 650 -3.17 -18.88 -1.80
C ILE A 650 -4.34 -19.35 -0.95
N VAL A 651 -4.93 -18.44 -0.17
CA VAL A 651 -6.10 -18.73 0.66
C VAL A 651 -7.29 -19.20 -0.20
N CYS A 652 -7.58 -18.53 -1.30
CA CYS A 652 -8.65 -18.92 -2.21
C CYS A 652 -8.42 -20.30 -2.83
N ILE A 653 -7.19 -20.62 -3.22
CA ILE A 653 -6.82 -21.94 -3.74
C ILE A 653 -7.05 -23.02 -2.67
N LEU A 654 -6.60 -22.80 -1.45
CA LEU A 654 -6.77 -23.74 -0.35
C LEU A 654 -8.24 -23.99 -0.03
N ILE A 655 -9.05 -22.92 0.08
CA ILE A 655 -10.50 -23.04 0.33
C ILE A 655 -11.18 -23.80 -0.83
N SER A 656 -10.80 -23.51 -2.07
CA SER A 656 -11.34 -24.20 -3.25
C SER A 656 -10.95 -25.68 -3.28
N ALA A 657 -9.69 -25.99 -2.99
CA ALA A 657 -9.21 -27.37 -2.89
C ALA A 657 -9.93 -28.14 -1.78
N PHE A 658 -10.09 -27.56 -0.59
CA PHE A 658 -10.85 -28.13 0.51
C PHE A 658 -12.33 -28.32 0.15
N GLY A 659 -12.93 -27.37 -0.57
CA GLY A 659 -14.29 -27.46 -1.07
C GLY A 659 -14.48 -28.64 -2.03
N VAL A 660 -13.65 -28.74 -3.05
CA VAL A 660 -13.66 -29.84 -4.02
C VAL A 660 -13.41 -31.18 -3.31
N PHE A 661 -12.38 -31.27 -2.48
CA PHE A 661 -12.05 -32.48 -1.74
C PHE A 661 -13.20 -32.98 -0.86
N SER A 662 -13.83 -32.08 -0.09
CA SER A 662 -14.94 -32.43 0.80
C SER A 662 -16.18 -32.87 0.03
N LEU A 663 -16.47 -32.19 -1.09
CA LEU A 663 -17.63 -32.52 -1.93
C LEU A 663 -17.43 -33.81 -2.73
N VAL A 664 -16.22 -34.06 -3.22
CA VAL A 664 -15.87 -35.36 -3.84
C VAL A 664 -16.02 -36.49 -2.83
N THR A 665 -15.55 -36.28 -1.58
CA THR A 665 -15.73 -37.27 -0.50
C THR A 665 -17.19 -37.62 -0.29
N LEU A 666 -18.06 -36.61 -0.13
CA LEU A 666 -19.51 -36.83 0.03
C LEU A 666 -20.15 -37.46 -1.19
N SER A 667 -19.72 -37.07 -2.40
CA SER A 667 -20.23 -37.67 -3.63
C SER A 667 -19.82 -39.13 -3.75
N CYS A 668 -18.63 -39.52 -3.36
CA CYS A 668 -18.18 -40.92 -3.30
C CYS A 668 -19.02 -41.72 -2.28
N GLU A 669 -19.30 -41.13 -1.11
CA GLU A 669 -20.16 -41.78 -0.09
C GLU A 669 -21.60 -41.97 -0.61
N GLN A 670 -22.19 -40.97 -1.27
CA GLN A 670 -23.55 -41.07 -1.85
C GLN A 670 -23.64 -42.07 -2.98
N ARG A 671 -22.61 -42.20 -3.82
CA ARG A 671 -22.57 -43.10 -4.97
C ARG A 671 -21.81 -44.40 -4.67
N ARG A 672 -21.62 -44.73 -3.37
CA ARG A 672 -20.83 -45.90 -2.95
C ARG A 672 -21.33 -47.20 -3.55
N LYS A 673 -22.65 -47.41 -3.62
CA LYS A 673 -23.28 -48.60 -4.26
C LYS A 673 -23.04 -48.57 -5.77
N GLU A 674 -23.24 -47.44 -6.43
CA GLU A 674 -23.02 -47.31 -7.88
C GLU A 674 -21.57 -47.66 -8.24
N ILE A 675 -20.61 -47.14 -7.45
CA ILE A 675 -19.18 -47.45 -7.59
C ILE A 675 -18.91 -48.94 -7.40
N ALA A 676 -19.53 -49.56 -6.38
CA ALA A 676 -19.36 -51.00 -6.11
C ALA A 676 -19.94 -51.86 -7.24
N ILE A 677 -21.16 -51.55 -7.72
CA ILE A 677 -21.81 -52.27 -8.83
C ILE A 677 -20.99 -52.15 -10.13
N ARG A 678 -20.54 -50.97 -10.48
CA ARG A 678 -19.68 -50.76 -11.64
C ARG A 678 -18.38 -51.56 -11.57
N LYS A 679 -17.76 -51.60 -10.37
CA LYS A 679 -16.53 -52.35 -10.14
C LYS A 679 -16.75 -53.87 -10.27
N VAL A 680 -17.90 -54.39 -9.77
CA VAL A 680 -18.28 -55.81 -9.95
C VAL A 680 -18.50 -56.10 -11.45
N ASN A 681 -19.00 -55.13 -12.22
CA ASN A 681 -19.19 -55.24 -13.66
C ASN A 681 -17.90 -54.97 -14.48
N GLY A 682 -16.73 -54.91 -13.83
CA GLY A 682 -15.42 -54.81 -14.48
C GLY A 682 -14.90 -53.40 -14.76
N ALA A 683 -15.54 -52.33 -14.24
CA ALA A 683 -15.05 -50.99 -14.44
C ALA A 683 -13.69 -50.79 -13.72
N GLN A 684 -12.73 -50.19 -14.42
CA GLN A 684 -11.44 -49.85 -13.89
C GLN A 684 -11.52 -48.57 -13.04
N ILE A 685 -10.49 -48.35 -12.21
CA ILE A 685 -10.38 -47.14 -11.38
C ILE A 685 -10.39 -45.88 -12.26
N GLY A 686 -9.77 -45.95 -13.47
CA GLY A 686 -9.78 -44.89 -14.45
C GLY A 686 -11.16 -44.45 -14.94
N ASP A 687 -12.08 -45.40 -15.10
CA ASP A 687 -13.46 -45.11 -15.56
C ASP A 687 -14.25 -44.33 -14.49
N ILE A 688 -14.05 -44.71 -13.22
CA ILE A 688 -14.67 -44.02 -12.08
C ILE A 688 -14.05 -42.63 -11.94
N LEU A 689 -12.74 -42.51 -12.08
CA LEU A 689 -12.03 -41.24 -12.01
C LEU A 689 -12.47 -40.27 -13.11
N SER A 690 -12.59 -40.76 -14.36
CA SER A 690 -13.03 -39.95 -15.50
C SER A 690 -14.48 -39.43 -15.34
N MET A 691 -15.36 -40.18 -14.71
CA MET A 691 -16.74 -39.78 -14.43
C MET A 691 -16.78 -38.58 -13.48
N PHE A 692 -15.98 -38.59 -12.39
CA PHE A 692 -15.91 -37.47 -11.47
C PHE A 692 -15.11 -36.29 -12.10
N ALA A 693 -13.99 -36.56 -12.76
CA ALA A 693 -13.17 -35.53 -13.38
C ALA A 693 -13.94 -34.70 -14.40
N ARG A 694 -14.73 -35.34 -15.25
CA ARG A 694 -15.56 -34.66 -16.26
C ARG A 694 -16.48 -33.60 -15.63
N GLU A 695 -17.14 -33.92 -14.50
CA GLU A 695 -18.04 -32.98 -13.81
C GLU A 695 -17.31 -31.73 -13.33
N TYR A 696 -16.13 -31.87 -12.70
CA TYR A 696 -15.38 -30.73 -12.16
C TYR A 696 -14.64 -29.96 -13.25
N ILE A 697 -14.19 -30.63 -14.34
CA ILE A 697 -13.59 -29.94 -15.50
C ILE A 697 -14.60 -29.04 -16.19
N TYR A 698 -15.84 -29.46 -16.33
CA TYR A 698 -16.90 -28.60 -16.89
C TYR A 698 -17.11 -27.33 -16.03
N ILE A 699 -17.12 -27.47 -14.70
CA ILE A 699 -17.27 -26.32 -13.81
C ILE A 699 -16.03 -25.41 -13.92
N LEU A 700 -14.83 -25.98 -14.02
CA LEU A 700 -13.59 -25.22 -14.20
C LEU A 700 -13.59 -24.44 -15.53
N ILE A 701 -14.04 -25.07 -16.63
CA ILE A 701 -14.15 -24.40 -17.94
C ILE A 701 -15.11 -23.20 -17.83
N ILE A 702 -16.31 -23.40 -17.26
CA ILE A 702 -17.28 -22.31 -17.10
C ILE A 702 -16.72 -21.19 -16.23
N ALA A 703 -16.07 -21.53 -15.10
CA ALA A 703 -15.44 -20.56 -14.23
C ALA A 703 -14.35 -19.76 -14.97
N SER A 704 -13.53 -20.44 -15.77
CA SER A 704 -12.43 -19.82 -16.56
C SER A 704 -12.97 -18.91 -17.65
N VAL A 705 -14.01 -19.32 -18.37
CA VAL A 705 -14.65 -18.52 -19.42
C VAL A 705 -15.23 -17.20 -18.86
N ILE A 706 -15.65 -17.19 -17.62
CA ILE A 706 -16.14 -15.97 -16.96
C ILE A 706 -14.99 -15.18 -16.33
N ALA A 707 -14.06 -15.86 -15.62
CA ALA A 707 -13.00 -15.20 -14.85
C ALA A 707 -11.96 -14.49 -15.72
N PHE A 708 -11.53 -15.12 -16.82
CA PHE A 708 -10.48 -14.57 -17.65
C PHE A 708 -10.86 -13.28 -18.37
N PRO A 709 -12.04 -13.13 -19.00
CA PRO A 709 -12.46 -11.85 -19.57
C PRO A 709 -12.57 -10.75 -18.52
N ILE A 710 -13.16 -11.04 -17.36
CA ILE A 710 -13.28 -10.06 -16.27
C ILE A 710 -11.88 -9.66 -15.78
N GLY A 711 -11.01 -10.63 -15.53
CA GLY A 711 -9.62 -10.39 -15.12
C GLY A 711 -8.84 -9.58 -16.16
N TYR A 712 -9.04 -9.87 -17.44
CA TYR A 712 -8.41 -9.12 -18.53
C TYR A 712 -8.84 -7.65 -18.51
N VAL A 713 -10.14 -7.37 -18.40
CA VAL A 713 -10.64 -5.98 -18.35
C VAL A 713 -10.09 -5.24 -17.15
N LEU A 714 -10.14 -5.86 -15.95
CA LEU A 714 -9.63 -5.26 -14.72
C LEU A 714 -8.12 -4.97 -14.82
N MET A 715 -7.34 -5.93 -15.29
CA MET A 715 -5.89 -5.77 -15.38
C MET A 715 -5.48 -4.84 -16.52
N LYS A 716 -6.20 -4.82 -17.63
CA LYS A 716 -5.97 -3.85 -18.70
C LYS A 716 -6.21 -2.42 -18.22
N GLN A 717 -7.31 -2.19 -17.48
CA GLN A 717 -7.62 -0.89 -16.90
C GLN A 717 -6.56 -0.47 -15.86
N TRP A 718 -6.11 -1.39 -15.02
CA TRP A 718 -5.04 -1.13 -14.07
C TRP A 718 -3.71 -0.81 -14.76
N LEU A 719 -3.32 -1.56 -15.80
CA LEU A 719 -2.11 -1.32 -16.57
C LEU A 719 -2.10 0.06 -17.24
N GLN A 720 -3.25 0.61 -17.61
CA GLN A 720 -3.36 1.96 -18.21
C GLN A 720 -2.89 3.09 -17.28
N SER A 721 -2.78 2.83 -15.96
CA SER A 721 -2.18 3.80 -15.03
C SER A 721 -0.66 3.92 -15.16
N TYR A 722 -0.02 3.03 -15.92
CA TYR A 722 1.42 3.05 -16.17
C TYR A 722 1.73 3.51 -17.59
N VAL A 723 2.79 4.30 -17.74
CA VAL A 723 3.30 4.72 -19.04
C VAL A 723 3.90 3.53 -19.78
N GLU A 724 4.67 2.72 -19.05
CA GLU A 724 5.27 1.49 -19.58
C GLU A 724 4.46 0.29 -19.13
N GLN A 725 3.89 -0.46 -20.06
CA GLN A 725 2.97 -1.55 -19.80
C GLN A 725 3.51 -2.86 -20.36
N THR A 726 3.37 -3.93 -19.56
CA THR A 726 3.64 -5.28 -20.03
C THR A 726 2.46 -5.81 -20.87
N SER A 727 2.72 -6.74 -21.77
CA SER A 727 1.69 -7.46 -22.53
C SER A 727 0.99 -8.51 -21.66
N ILE A 728 -0.30 -8.74 -21.92
CA ILE A 728 -1.06 -9.85 -21.32
C ILE A 728 -1.00 -11.03 -22.30
N ASP A 729 -0.09 -11.97 -22.05
CA ASP A 729 0.20 -13.03 -22.99
C ASP A 729 -0.75 -14.24 -22.85
N ALA A 730 -1.04 -14.90 -23.98
CA ALA A 730 -1.97 -16.02 -24.01
C ALA A 730 -1.52 -17.24 -23.18
N TRP A 731 -0.21 -17.45 -22.99
CA TRP A 731 0.30 -18.57 -22.20
C TRP A 731 -0.09 -18.51 -20.71
N ILE A 732 -0.31 -17.29 -20.17
CA ILE A 732 -0.71 -17.09 -18.77
C ILE A 732 -2.05 -17.80 -18.49
N TYR A 733 -3.01 -17.69 -19.40
CA TYR A 733 -4.32 -18.36 -19.29
C TYR A 733 -4.16 -19.87 -19.24
N LEU A 734 -3.31 -20.42 -20.09
CA LEU A 734 -3.03 -21.86 -20.15
C LEU A 734 -2.38 -22.39 -18.87
N VAL A 735 -1.37 -21.68 -18.36
CA VAL A 735 -0.67 -22.07 -17.14
C VAL A 735 -1.59 -22.05 -15.93
N ILE A 736 -2.42 -21.00 -15.79
CA ILE A 736 -3.39 -20.89 -14.68
C ILE A 736 -4.42 -22.02 -14.79
N PHE A 737 -5.01 -22.23 -15.96
CA PHE A 737 -5.98 -23.28 -16.18
C PHE A 737 -5.41 -24.67 -15.86
N ALA A 738 -4.22 -24.99 -16.40
CA ALA A 738 -3.54 -26.25 -16.17
C ALA A 738 -3.16 -26.45 -14.70
N GLY A 739 -2.67 -25.40 -14.01
CA GLY A 739 -2.32 -25.46 -12.59
C GLY A 739 -3.54 -25.79 -11.71
N ILE A 740 -4.66 -25.12 -11.93
CA ILE A 740 -5.89 -25.37 -11.18
C ILE A 740 -6.49 -26.74 -11.52
N ALA A 741 -6.47 -27.12 -12.81
CA ALA A 741 -6.90 -28.45 -13.24
C ALA A 741 -6.07 -29.55 -12.55
N PHE A 742 -4.77 -29.37 -12.43
CA PHE A 742 -3.86 -30.27 -11.74
C PHE A 742 -4.19 -30.42 -10.24
N ILE A 743 -4.45 -29.31 -9.54
CA ILE A 743 -4.87 -29.33 -8.13
C ILE A 743 -6.19 -30.10 -7.96
N ILE A 744 -7.17 -29.82 -8.83
CA ILE A 744 -8.45 -30.52 -8.83
C ILE A 744 -8.25 -32.02 -9.09
N ALA A 745 -7.42 -32.38 -10.06
CA ALA A 745 -7.11 -33.78 -10.40
C ALA A 745 -6.49 -34.52 -9.22
N ILE A 746 -5.58 -33.90 -8.47
CA ILE A 746 -5.00 -34.49 -7.24
C ILE A 746 -6.10 -34.72 -6.19
N CYS A 747 -6.94 -33.73 -5.93
CA CYS A 747 -8.03 -33.83 -4.94
C CYS A 747 -9.03 -34.96 -5.30
N ILE A 748 -9.42 -35.06 -6.56
CA ILE A 748 -10.33 -36.09 -7.04
C ILE A 748 -9.63 -37.46 -7.01
N GLY A 749 -8.42 -37.54 -7.59
CA GLY A 749 -7.67 -38.77 -7.74
C GLY A 749 -7.45 -39.49 -6.42
N TRP A 750 -6.99 -38.76 -5.40
CA TRP A 750 -6.78 -39.30 -4.06
C TRP A 750 -8.05 -39.93 -3.46
N ARG A 751 -9.18 -39.22 -3.54
CA ARG A 751 -10.43 -39.68 -2.92
C ARG A 751 -11.12 -40.78 -3.69
N VAL A 752 -11.15 -40.68 -4.99
CA VAL A 752 -11.74 -41.73 -5.85
C VAL A 752 -10.94 -43.04 -5.74
N TRP A 753 -9.59 -42.93 -5.72
CA TRP A 753 -8.72 -44.06 -5.53
C TRP A 753 -8.96 -44.77 -4.17
N GLN A 754 -9.12 -43.97 -3.09
CA GLN A 754 -9.41 -44.51 -1.76
C GLN A 754 -10.80 -45.19 -1.72
N ALA A 755 -11.84 -44.60 -2.35
CA ALA A 755 -13.17 -45.15 -2.44
C ALA A 755 -13.21 -46.45 -3.29
N ALA A 756 -12.47 -46.46 -4.41
CA ALA A 756 -12.42 -47.59 -5.32
C ALA A 756 -11.63 -48.79 -4.74
N ARG A 757 -10.78 -48.62 -3.77
CA ARG A 757 -10.07 -49.71 -3.06
C ARG A 757 -10.94 -50.47 -2.04
N GLN A 758 -12.08 -49.95 -1.66
CA GLN A 758 -13.00 -50.64 -0.73
C GLN A 758 -13.52 -51.94 -1.37
N ASN A 759 -13.68 -52.98 -0.52
CA ASN A 759 -14.18 -54.26 -0.96
C ASN A 759 -15.64 -54.15 -1.39
N PRO A 760 -16.01 -54.40 -2.66
CA PRO A 760 -17.40 -54.29 -3.11
C PRO A 760 -18.41 -55.16 -2.35
N ALA A 761 -17.99 -56.37 -1.92
CA ALA A 761 -18.83 -57.31 -1.18
C ALA A 761 -19.24 -56.76 0.20
N GLU A 762 -18.32 -56.06 0.92
CA GLU A 762 -18.63 -55.44 2.20
C GLU A 762 -19.57 -54.23 2.04
N VAL A 763 -19.43 -53.50 0.92
CA VAL A 763 -20.26 -52.33 0.61
C VAL A 763 -21.70 -52.71 0.35
N ILE A 764 -21.93 -53.87 -0.29
CA ILE A 764 -23.28 -54.37 -0.63
C ILE A 764 -23.94 -55.06 0.55
N LYS A 765 -23.16 -55.71 1.45
CA LYS A 765 -23.63 -56.48 2.60
C LYS A 765 -23.99 -55.63 3.83
N ASN A 766 -23.42 -54.45 4.01
CA ASN A 766 -23.62 -53.61 5.18
C ASN A 766 -24.84 -52.67 5.07
N GLU A 767 -26.03 -53.25 4.84
CA GLU A 767 -27.33 -52.61 5.06
C GLU A 767 -28.17 -53.35 6.06
#